data_2502c556cecc4a25ab7647ec30203556
#
_entry.id   2502c556cecc4a25ab7647ec30203556
#
_cell.length_a   1.000
_cell.length_b   1.000
_cell.length_c   1.000
_cell.angle_alpha   90.00
_cell.angle_beta   90.00
_cell.angle_gamma   90.00
#
_symmetry.space_group_name_H-M   'P 1'
#
loop_
_entity.id
_entity.type
_entity.pdbx_description
1 polymer ?
#
loop_
_entity_poly.entity_id
_entity_poly.type
_entity_poly.pdbx_seq_one_letter_code
_entity_poly.pdbx_strand_id
1 'polypeptide(L)'
;MFNQLDTIDQFNQAIAASGIKTSYKVKGTVFKTQDNKTVERFKIDGDEGKSGWAILYLDKIPAGSFGSWKTGEKHTWCSVDRKQLSPQDRVAVNRLLAEAEKKRSQELNRIQKIAASKAFKMLADASPATDHPYLTSKRVGAYTSRLFSRVNNSLLLISVEDANGITSVQMISEDGRKQFLPYGRMKGCYHLIGHPEGVTYITEGWATGCTIHALTGRPVVVAFNAGNLSATSLGVRVRYPKARFLIAADNDQWGTNNTGLSAAKGTELPLVVPTFQPCDTKPTDFNDLFVLEGADVARNQLTPPAMPETLPIVAESLPEQWVALPDVRGDKQKPISTINNLKEVLRRLDVTVRYNVISKQEEILIPNLVCTVDNRANASLAWIESQCAIYNMPTDKTGQFLTYIADGNPYNPVAAWIESKPWDGVSRIEALGNTVTILGGDEDESRVAYKHMIIKRWLVSAVAGAYRHNGISAQGVLVFQGNQALGKTMWFKRLADTSLIADGVTLDLKDKDSQLNALGFWLVELGELDATFRKTDIAQLKSFITRDKDVIRVAYAKRKSEYARRTVFFASVNEQEFLHDSTGNRRFWTIQCESIDYTHNINMQQLWAEVLHLYKAGERWTLSHYELEELTRMNRSFEAVDDVEDALKTLFSWESPISTWRKLTATEIGALMGYSGYIPAMKISRFVKKLNGNKIQRTGSKRLLSIPQLRSK
;
A
#
# COMPACT_ATOMS: atom_id res chain seq x y z
N MET A 1 30.90 2.35 -25.60
CA MET A 1 31.09 1.09 -24.84
C MET A 1 31.58 1.47 -23.46
N PHE A 2 30.90 1.01 -22.41
CA PHE A 2 31.42 1.22 -21.05
C PHE A 2 32.72 0.46 -20.89
N ASN A 3 33.78 1.11 -20.34
CA ASN A 3 34.98 0.44 -19.97
C ASN A 3 34.66 -0.45 -18.74
N GLN A 4 34.86 -1.75 -18.87
CA GLN A 4 34.52 -2.71 -17.81
C GLN A 4 35.28 -2.46 -16.52
N LEU A 5 36.55 -2.03 -16.60
CA LEU A 5 37.38 -1.72 -15.43
C LEU A 5 36.82 -0.50 -14.70
N ASP A 6 36.49 0.58 -15.42
CA ASP A 6 35.93 1.78 -14.82
C ASP A 6 34.57 1.51 -14.15
N THR A 7 33.78 0.64 -14.75
CA THR A 7 32.46 0.20 -14.21
C THR A 7 32.60 -0.56 -12.90
N ILE A 8 33.57 -1.48 -12.85
CA ILE A 8 33.87 -2.27 -11.65
C ILE A 8 34.40 -1.33 -10.53
N ASP A 9 35.25 -0.38 -10.86
CA ASP A 9 35.75 0.59 -9.88
C ASP A 9 34.64 1.50 -9.35
N GLN A 10 33.75 1.99 -10.20
CA GLN A 10 32.57 2.76 -9.77
C GLN A 10 31.65 1.95 -8.83
N PHE A 11 31.43 0.67 -9.12
CA PHE A 11 30.64 -0.19 -8.25
C PHE A 11 31.32 -0.42 -6.90
N ASN A 12 32.66 -0.64 -6.89
CA ASN A 12 33.40 -0.75 -5.64
C ASN A 12 33.43 0.56 -4.83
N GLN A 13 33.48 1.71 -5.51
CA GLN A 13 33.32 3.02 -4.86
C GLN A 13 31.91 3.16 -4.24
N ALA A 14 30.86 2.70 -4.91
CA ALA A 14 29.51 2.70 -4.35
C ALA A 14 29.39 1.81 -3.10
N ILE A 15 30.07 0.66 -3.06
CA ILE A 15 30.17 -0.18 -1.85
C ILE A 15 30.84 0.61 -0.72
N ALA A 16 31.98 1.26 -0.98
CA ALA A 16 32.70 2.05 0.02
C ALA A 16 31.86 3.25 0.50
N ALA A 17 31.16 3.94 -0.40
CA ALA A 17 30.28 5.08 -0.09
C ALA A 17 29.06 4.70 0.77
N SER A 18 28.60 3.44 0.72
CA SER A 18 27.51 2.95 1.56
C SER A 18 27.90 2.68 3.02
N GLY A 19 29.18 2.85 3.38
CA GLY A 19 29.68 2.57 4.73
C GLY A 19 30.21 1.13 4.91
N ILE A 20 30.09 0.27 3.92
CA ILE A 20 30.64 -1.10 3.94
C ILE A 20 32.19 -1.04 3.72
N LYS A 21 32.94 -1.16 4.79
CA LYS A 21 34.41 -1.17 4.74
C LYS A 21 34.94 -2.55 4.36
N THR A 22 35.63 -2.66 3.24
CA THR A 22 36.25 -3.91 2.77
C THR A 22 37.40 -3.64 1.84
N SER A 23 38.43 -4.48 1.90
CA SER A 23 39.55 -4.51 0.93
C SER A 23 39.25 -5.35 -0.32
N TYR A 24 38.11 -6.07 -0.33
CA TYR A 24 37.71 -6.91 -1.45
C TYR A 24 37.21 -6.06 -2.63
N LYS A 25 37.68 -6.41 -3.84
CA LYS A 25 37.16 -5.81 -5.09
C LYS A 25 36.28 -6.80 -5.82
N VAL A 26 35.05 -6.40 -6.10
CA VAL A 26 34.07 -7.19 -6.87
C VAL A 26 34.53 -7.31 -8.32
N LYS A 27 34.37 -8.49 -8.91
CA LYS A 27 34.86 -8.77 -10.29
C LYS A 27 33.76 -8.53 -11.34
N GLY A 28 32.51 -8.74 -10.98
CA GLY A 28 31.37 -8.65 -11.90
C GLY A 28 31.29 -9.79 -12.91
N THR A 29 30.15 -9.93 -13.59
CA THR A 29 29.88 -10.98 -14.58
C THR A 29 28.87 -10.51 -15.64
N VAL A 30 28.85 -11.16 -16.80
CA VAL A 30 27.82 -10.94 -17.84
C VAL A 30 26.63 -11.84 -17.59
N PHE A 31 25.43 -11.30 -17.65
CA PHE A 31 24.17 -12.01 -17.33
C PHE A 31 23.96 -13.31 -18.10
N LYS A 32 24.42 -13.39 -19.35
CA LYS A 32 24.21 -14.54 -20.24
C LYS A 32 25.22 -15.68 -20.07
N THR A 33 26.27 -15.49 -19.27
CA THR A 33 27.24 -16.55 -19.00
C THR A 33 26.68 -17.52 -17.96
N GLN A 34 26.72 -18.83 -18.27
CA GLN A 34 26.18 -19.93 -17.44
C GLN A 34 26.96 -20.18 -16.13
N ASP A 35 27.74 -19.23 -15.68
CA ASP A 35 28.56 -19.39 -14.47
C ASP A 35 27.65 -19.32 -13.22
N ASN A 36 27.54 -20.44 -12.51
CA ASN A 36 26.75 -20.61 -11.30
C ASN A 36 27.24 -19.78 -10.09
N LYS A 37 28.35 -19.04 -10.21
CA LYS A 37 28.97 -18.26 -9.14
C LYS A 37 28.77 -16.75 -9.33
N THR A 38 27.54 -16.30 -9.38
CA THR A 38 27.23 -14.89 -9.56
C THR A 38 27.18 -14.08 -8.26
N VAL A 39 27.06 -14.73 -7.10
CA VAL A 39 27.11 -14.05 -5.80
C VAL A 39 28.53 -14.07 -5.28
N GLU A 40 29.22 -12.94 -5.34
CA GLU A 40 30.53 -12.75 -4.76
C GLU A 40 30.41 -12.49 -3.26
N ARG A 41 31.14 -13.29 -2.46
CA ARG A 41 31.14 -13.15 -0.99
C ARG A 41 32.47 -12.61 -0.52
N PHE A 42 32.41 -11.57 0.30
CA PHE A 42 33.62 -10.91 0.81
C PHE A 42 33.56 -10.65 2.33
N LYS A 43 34.69 -10.40 2.90
CA LYS A 43 34.82 -10.03 4.30
C LYS A 43 34.57 -8.52 4.45
N ILE A 44 33.72 -8.14 5.39
CA ILE A 44 33.57 -6.76 5.85
C ILE A 44 34.55 -6.59 7.02
N ASP A 45 35.23 -5.45 7.09
CA ASP A 45 36.22 -5.19 8.14
C ASP A 45 35.55 -5.19 9.51
N GLY A 46 36.14 -5.90 10.45
CA GLY A 46 35.57 -6.13 11.77
C GLY A 46 34.68 -7.38 11.89
N ASP A 47 34.39 -8.10 10.80
CA ASP A 47 33.65 -9.35 10.85
C ASP A 47 34.57 -10.57 10.82
N GLU A 48 34.20 -11.63 11.54
CA GLU A 48 35.00 -12.88 11.56
C GLU A 48 34.91 -13.68 10.26
N GLY A 49 33.83 -13.49 9.46
CA GLY A 49 33.56 -14.25 8.25
C GLY A 49 33.23 -13.39 7.03
N LYS A 50 32.90 -14.04 5.92
CA LYS A 50 32.45 -13.37 4.67
C LYS A 50 31.01 -12.94 4.78
N SER A 51 30.73 -11.87 5.51
CA SER A 51 29.40 -11.30 5.73
C SER A 51 28.93 -10.41 4.58
N GLY A 52 29.82 -9.86 3.78
CA GLY A 52 29.50 -9.08 2.60
C GLY A 52 29.12 -9.96 1.41
N TRP A 53 28.24 -9.43 0.57
CA TRP A 53 27.83 -10.03 -0.70
C TRP A 53 27.67 -8.96 -1.77
N ALA A 54 27.97 -9.32 -3.03
CA ALA A 54 27.76 -8.46 -4.18
C ALA A 54 27.39 -9.29 -5.41
N ILE A 55 26.60 -8.68 -6.27
CA ILE A 55 26.24 -9.19 -7.60
C ILE A 55 26.31 -8.00 -8.55
N LEU A 56 27.18 -8.07 -9.55
CA LEU A 56 27.34 -7.03 -10.57
C LEU A 56 27.24 -7.66 -11.94
N TYR A 57 26.31 -7.22 -12.75
CA TYR A 57 26.20 -7.57 -14.16
C TYR A 57 26.82 -6.49 -15.04
N LEU A 58 27.71 -6.91 -15.97
CA LEU A 58 28.47 -6.06 -16.89
C LEU A 58 27.84 -6.04 -18.31
N ASP A 59 26.51 -6.08 -18.37
CA ASP A 59 25.77 -6.03 -19.63
C ASP A 59 25.81 -4.60 -20.23
N LYS A 60 25.06 -4.35 -21.31
CA LYS A 60 25.01 -3.06 -22.03
C LYS A 60 24.89 -1.84 -21.09
N ILE A 61 24.10 -1.96 -20.04
CA ILE A 61 24.00 -1.00 -18.94
C ILE A 61 24.31 -1.77 -17.66
N PRO A 62 25.51 -1.64 -17.13
CA PRO A 62 25.91 -2.35 -15.93
C PRO A 62 25.03 -2.00 -14.73
N ALA A 63 24.56 -3.03 -14.03
CA ALA A 63 23.72 -2.87 -12.85
C ALA A 63 23.94 -4.02 -11.86
N GLY A 64 23.70 -3.77 -10.58
CA GLY A 64 23.93 -4.75 -9.56
C GLY A 64 23.34 -4.40 -8.20
N SER A 65 23.62 -5.28 -7.24
CA SER A 65 23.24 -5.07 -5.84
C SER A 65 24.31 -5.64 -4.92
N PHE A 66 24.42 -5.06 -3.74
CA PHE A 66 25.37 -5.48 -2.71
C PHE A 66 24.84 -5.21 -1.31
N GLY A 67 25.48 -5.76 -0.30
CA GLY A 67 25.06 -5.55 1.09
C GLY A 67 25.76 -6.46 2.08
N SER A 68 25.19 -6.56 3.28
CA SER A 68 25.69 -7.40 4.36
C SER A 68 24.65 -8.43 4.80
N TRP A 69 25.05 -9.68 4.92
CA TRP A 69 24.21 -10.74 5.50
C TRP A 69 24.02 -10.58 7.02
N LYS A 70 24.95 -9.88 7.66
CA LYS A 70 24.95 -9.67 9.12
C LYS A 70 23.98 -8.58 9.53
N THR A 71 24.01 -7.43 8.85
CA THR A 71 23.14 -6.30 9.13
C THR A 71 21.80 -6.38 8.40
N GLY A 72 21.69 -7.21 7.36
CA GLY A 72 20.53 -7.25 6.47
C GLY A 72 20.49 -6.10 5.45
N GLU A 73 21.48 -5.22 5.47
CA GLU A 73 21.59 -4.08 4.56
C GLU A 73 21.67 -4.49 3.10
N LYS A 74 20.98 -3.74 2.24
CA LYS A 74 20.94 -3.99 0.81
C LYS A 74 20.92 -2.68 0.04
N HIS A 75 21.80 -2.60 -0.95
CA HIS A 75 21.90 -1.48 -1.88
C HIS A 75 21.75 -1.96 -3.31
N THR A 76 21.19 -1.12 -4.16
CA THR A 76 21.13 -1.33 -5.62
C THR A 76 21.93 -0.25 -6.32
N TRP A 77 22.62 -0.62 -7.38
CA TRP A 77 23.47 0.28 -8.14
C TRP A 77 23.21 0.12 -9.65
N CYS A 78 23.37 1.20 -10.39
CA CYS A 78 23.34 1.23 -11.84
C CYS A 78 24.36 2.23 -12.34
N SER A 79 25.08 1.91 -13.42
CA SER A 79 26.14 2.75 -14.00
C SER A 79 25.62 4.07 -14.60
N VAL A 80 24.34 4.20 -14.81
CA VAL A 80 23.65 5.38 -15.36
C VAL A 80 22.52 5.78 -14.44
N ASP A 81 22.29 7.09 -14.27
CA ASP A 81 21.15 7.58 -13.51
C ASP A 81 19.83 7.04 -14.14
N ARG A 82 19.00 6.42 -13.32
CA ARG A 82 17.72 5.83 -13.75
C ARG A 82 16.80 6.82 -14.45
N LYS A 83 16.92 8.12 -14.15
CA LYS A 83 16.14 9.19 -14.79
C LYS A 83 16.52 9.39 -16.26
N GLN A 84 17.75 9.06 -16.64
CA GLN A 84 18.30 9.24 -17.98
C GLN A 84 18.14 7.99 -18.88
N LEU A 85 17.61 6.89 -18.34
CA LEU A 85 17.41 5.65 -19.08
C LEU A 85 16.19 5.72 -19.98
N SER A 86 16.31 5.21 -21.22
CA SER A 86 15.15 4.97 -22.08
C SER A 86 14.17 3.94 -21.47
N PRO A 87 12.89 3.91 -21.84
CA PRO A 87 11.93 2.91 -21.35
C PRO A 87 12.41 1.47 -21.56
N GLN A 88 13.04 1.16 -22.69
CA GLN A 88 13.57 -0.17 -22.99
C GLN A 88 14.77 -0.52 -22.10
N ASP A 89 15.68 0.43 -21.89
CA ASP A 89 16.84 0.24 -21.03
C ASP A 89 16.46 0.11 -19.54
N ARG A 90 15.40 0.80 -19.09
CA ARG A 90 14.84 0.62 -17.73
C ARG A 90 14.33 -0.82 -17.51
N VAL A 91 13.63 -1.39 -18.50
CA VAL A 91 13.18 -2.78 -18.42
C VAL A 91 14.35 -3.74 -18.33
N ALA A 92 15.41 -3.52 -19.13
CA ALA A 92 16.61 -4.34 -19.09
C ALA A 92 17.32 -4.28 -17.72
N VAL A 93 17.52 -3.09 -17.17
CA VAL A 93 18.13 -2.90 -15.84
C VAL A 93 17.29 -3.51 -14.74
N ASN A 94 15.97 -3.32 -14.76
CA ASN A 94 15.07 -3.93 -13.77
C ASN A 94 15.12 -5.47 -13.81
N ARG A 95 15.26 -6.07 -14.99
CA ARG A 95 15.46 -7.52 -15.15
C ARG A 95 16.77 -7.99 -14.49
N LEU A 96 17.87 -7.27 -14.69
CA LEU A 96 19.16 -7.60 -14.06
C LEU A 96 19.06 -7.51 -12.53
N LEU A 97 18.43 -6.48 -12.00
CA LEU A 97 18.23 -6.31 -10.56
C LEU A 97 17.32 -7.37 -9.94
N ALA A 98 16.25 -7.76 -10.65
CA ALA A 98 15.38 -8.85 -10.22
C ALA A 98 16.10 -10.19 -10.19
N GLU A 99 16.95 -10.48 -11.19
CA GLU A 99 17.76 -11.69 -11.20
C GLU A 99 18.83 -11.67 -10.10
N ALA A 100 19.46 -10.52 -9.83
CA ALA A 100 20.35 -10.36 -8.70
C ALA A 100 19.66 -10.69 -7.38
N GLU A 101 18.42 -10.21 -7.18
CA GLU A 101 17.64 -10.52 -5.97
C GLU A 101 17.31 -12.00 -5.86
N LYS A 102 16.90 -12.64 -6.94
CA LYS A 102 16.63 -14.08 -6.99
C LYS A 102 17.87 -14.88 -6.58
N LYS A 103 19.04 -14.57 -7.14
CA LYS A 103 20.30 -15.25 -6.81
C LYS A 103 20.73 -14.99 -5.38
N ARG A 104 20.58 -13.75 -4.88
CA ARG A 104 20.81 -13.41 -3.48
C ARG A 104 19.94 -14.27 -2.55
N SER A 105 18.66 -14.39 -2.84
CA SER A 105 17.71 -15.18 -2.03
C SER A 105 18.06 -16.67 -2.06
N GLN A 106 18.44 -17.20 -3.21
CA GLN A 106 18.89 -18.60 -3.34
C GLN A 106 20.15 -18.87 -2.51
N GLU A 107 21.13 -17.98 -2.58
CA GLU A 107 22.37 -18.13 -1.79
C GLU A 107 22.08 -17.99 -0.29
N LEU A 108 21.24 -17.04 0.12
CA LEU A 108 20.80 -16.92 1.51
C LEU A 108 20.16 -18.22 2.01
N ASN A 109 19.23 -18.78 1.26
CA ASN A 109 18.59 -20.05 1.60
C ASN A 109 19.60 -21.20 1.70
N ARG A 110 20.60 -21.23 0.81
CA ARG A 110 21.66 -22.23 0.84
C ARG A 110 22.51 -22.14 2.11
N ILE A 111 22.94 -20.93 2.47
CA ILE A 111 23.74 -20.74 3.70
C ILE A 111 22.91 -20.98 4.96
N GLN A 112 21.64 -20.62 4.99
CA GLN A 112 20.74 -20.91 6.11
C GLN A 112 20.52 -22.41 6.29
N LYS A 113 20.38 -23.19 5.21
CA LYS A 113 20.32 -24.67 5.30
C LYS A 113 21.61 -25.27 5.89
N ILE A 114 22.77 -24.75 5.49
CA ILE A 114 24.05 -25.20 6.06
C ILE A 114 24.12 -24.86 7.56
N ALA A 115 23.71 -23.65 7.95
CA ALA A 115 23.66 -23.25 9.35
C ALA A 115 22.69 -24.12 10.17
N ALA A 116 21.51 -24.42 9.65
CA ALA A 116 20.53 -25.29 10.27
C ALA A 116 21.09 -26.72 10.48
N SER A 117 21.75 -27.30 9.46
CA SER A 117 22.41 -28.60 9.60
C SER A 117 23.52 -28.59 10.65
N LYS A 118 24.29 -27.52 10.73
CA LYS A 118 25.32 -27.35 11.76
C LYS A 118 24.71 -27.21 13.16
N ALA A 119 23.63 -26.42 13.29
CA ALA A 119 22.90 -26.28 14.56
C ALA A 119 22.34 -27.63 15.03
N PHE A 120 21.71 -28.38 14.12
CA PHE A 120 21.19 -29.71 14.40
C PHE A 120 22.29 -30.64 14.92
N LYS A 121 23.45 -30.67 14.24
CA LYS A 121 24.59 -31.50 14.68
C LYS A 121 25.11 -31.06 16.05
N MET A 122 25.27 -29.77 16.30
CA MET A 122 25.72 -29.26 17.60
C MET A 122 24.75 -29.67 18.74
N LEU A 123 23.45 -29.60 18.50
CA LEU A 123 22.45 -30.02 19.46
C LEU A 123 22.42 -31.54 19.63
N ALA A 124 22.65 -32.32 18.59
CA ALA A 124 22.72 -33.78 18.65
C ALA A 124 23.97 -34.25 19.44
N ASP A 125 25.11 -33.60 19.27
CA ASP A 125 26.38 -33.92 19.95
C ASP A 125 26.41 -33.42 21.41
N ALA A 126 25.44 -32.57 21.85
CA ALA A 126 25.37 -32.01 23.19
C ALA A 126 24.54 -32.93 24.13
N SER A 127 24.95 -33.03 25.37
CA SER A 127 24.17 -33.72 26.43
C SER A 127 23.04 -32.83 26.98
N PRO A 128 21.98 -33.38 27.58
CA PRO A 128 21.03 -32.58 28.35
C PRO A 128 21.77 -31.80 29.44
N ALA A 129 21.45 -30.50 29.57
CA ALA A 129 22.06 -29.68 30.61
C ALA A 129 21.49 -30.03 31.99
N THR A 130 22.37 -30.19 32.97
CA THR A 130 21.97 -30.37 34.38
C THR A 130 22.48 -29.23 35.24
N ASP A 131 23.67 -28.71 34.90
CA ASP A 131 24.33 -27.62 35.60
C ASP A 131 25.09 -26.71 34.61
N HIS A 132 25.07 -25.41 34.86
CA HIS A 132 25.84 -24.42 34.11
C HIS A 132 25.85 -23.09 34.88
N PRO A 133 26.96 -22.34 34.96
CA PRO A 133 27.05 -21.08 35.75
C PRO A 133 25.95 -20.07 35.42
N TYR A 134 25.50 -19.99 34.17
CA TYR A 134 24.41 -19.14 33.75
C TYR A 134 23.06 -19.55 34.39
N LEU A 135 22.78 -20.87 34.53
CA LEU A 135 21.54 -21.36 35.17
C LEU A 135 21.49 -20.95 36.64
N THR A 136 22.62 -21.09 37.31
CA THR A 136 22.78 -20.73 38.73
C THR A 136 22.63 -19.21 38.93
N SER A 137 23.27 -18.38 38.07
CA SER A 137 23.22 -16.91 38.14
C SER A 137 21.80 -16.36 37.91
N LYS A 138 21.04 -17.01 37.02
CA LYS A 138 19.66 -16.62 36.69
C LYS A 138 18.61 -17.37 37.58
N ARG A 139 19.03 -18.29 38.44
CA ARG A 139 18.17 -19.12 39.29
C ARG A 139 17.08 -19.87 38.51
N VAL A 140 17.44 -20.42 37.33
CA VAL A 140 16.49 -21.12 36.44
C VAL A 140 16.89 -22.56 36.23
N GLY A 141 15.91 -23.44 35.97
CA GLY A 141 16.14 -24.83 35.59
C GLY A 141 16.67 -24.96 34.16
N ALA A 142 17.27 -26.10 33.87
CA ALA A 142 17.87 -26.38 32.57
C ALA A 142 16.82 -26.63 31.44
N TYR A 143 15.65 -27.13 31.80
CA TYR A 143 14.55 -27.47 30.88
C TYR A 143 15.03 -28.22 29.62
N THR A 144 14.80 -27.64 28.43
CA THR A 144 15.14 -28.20 27.11
C THR A 144 16.53 -27.80 26.60
N SER A 145 17.32 -27.08 27.42
CA SER A 145 18.68 -26.69 27.06
C SER A 145 19.64 -27.88 27.06
N ARG A 146 20.73 -27.76 26.32
CA ARG A 146 21.77 -28.75 26.16
C ARG A 146 23.13 -28.21 26.50
N LEU A 147 24.02 -29.02 27.04
CA LEU A 147 25.39 -28.70 27.40
C LEU A 147 26.35 -29.20 26.32
N PHE A 148 27.07 -28.28 25.71
CA PHE A 148 28.08 -28.56 24.73
C PHE A 148 29.46 -28.24 25.30
N SER A 149 30.18 -29.28 25.72
CA SER A 149 31.49 -29.16 26.36
C SER A 149 32.58 -29.09 25.31
N ARG A 150 33.52 -28.14 25.47
CA ARG A 150 34.79 -28.06 24.77
C ARG A 150 35.92 -28.04 25.77
N VAL A 151 37.12 -28.32 25.33
CA VAL A 151 38.31 -28.19 26.18
C VAL A 151 38.37 -26.76 26.75
N ASN A 152 38.23 -26.63 28.07
CA ASN A 152 38.26 -25.38 28.85
C ASN A 152 37.07 -24.43 28.68
N ASN A 153 35.91 -24.85 28.11
CA ASN A 153 34.73 -24.01 28.09
C ASN A 153 33.46 -24.84 27.87
N SER A 154 32.38 -24.53 28.59
CA SER A 154 31.07 -25.12 28.40
C SER A 154 30.11 -24.08 27.82
N LEU A 155 29.28 -24.53 26.89
CA LEU A 155 28.25 -23.70 26.28
C LEU A 155 26.89 -24.27 26.52
N LEU A 156 25.99 -23.48 27.05
CA LEU A 156 24.58 -23.82 27.12
C LEU A 156 23.93 -23.56 25.77
N LEU A 157 23.34 -24.57 25.15
CA LEU A 157 22.71 -24.51 23.84
C LEU A 157 21.19 -24.46 23.96
N ILE A 158 20.58 -23.46 23.33
CA ILE A 158 19.13 -23.33 23.23
C ILE A 158 18.77 -23.45 21.73
N SER A 159 17.92 -24.42 21.39
CA SER A 159 17.46 -24.57 20.00
C SER A 159 16.68 -23.35 19.52
N VAL A 160 16.88 -22.98 18.26
CA VAL A 160 16.06 -22.01 17.55
C VAL A 160 15.36 -22.76 16.43
N GLU A 161 14.03 -22.77 16.45
CA GLU A 161 13.22 -23.60 15.55
C GLU A 161 12.06 -22.85 14.91
N ASP A 162 11.50 -23.42 13.88
CA ASP A 162 10.23 -23.01 13.27
C ASP A 162 9.31 -24.24 13.09
N ALA A 163 8.27 -24.07 12.28
CA ALA A 163 7.34 -25.15 11.97
C ALA A 163 8.02 -26.36 11.29
N ASN A 164 9.16 -26.17 10.62
CA ASN A 164 9.87 -27.21 9.85
C ASN A 164 11.08 -27.79 10.59
N GLY A 165 11.38 -27.32 11.82
CA GLY A 165 12.45 -27.82 12.64
C GLY A 165 13.52 -26.78 12.99
N ILE A 166 14.72 -27.27 13.34
CA ILE A 166 15.84 -26.45 13.82
C ILE A 166 16.38 -25.57 12.68
N THR A 167 16.49 -24.27 12.95
CA THR A 167 17.01 -23.27 12.03
C THR A 167 18.33 -22.66 12.47
N SER A 168 18.57 -22.63 13.79
CA SER A 168 19.75 -22.08 14.42
C SER A 168 19.92 -22.61 15.84
N VAL A 169 20.89 -22.10 16.57
CA VAL A 169 21.10 -22.33 17.99
C VAL A 169 21.64 -21.06 18.66
N GLN A 170 21.10 -20.72 19.84
CA GLN A 170 21.70 -19.75 20.73
C GLN A 170 22.70 -20.47 21.63
N MET A 171 23.89 -19.91 21.73
CA MET A 171 24.99 -20.38 22.57
C MET A 171 25.18 -19.39 23.72
N ILE A 172 25.13 -19.84 24.94
CA ILE A 172 25.33 -19.02 26.14
C ILE A 172 26.59 -19.53 26.86
N SER A 173 27.58 -18.66 27.00
CA SER A 173 28.83 -18.98 27.71
C SER A 173 28.67 -18.88 29.23
N GLU A 174 29.66 -19.37 29.97
CA GLU A 174 29.66 -19.38 31.44
C GLU A 174 29.54 -17.98 32.04
N ASP A 175 30.08 -16.97 31.38
CA ASP A 175 29.96 -15.54 31.74
C ASP A 175 28.62 -14.89 31.32
N GLY A 176 27.70 -15.68 30.76
CA GLY A 176 26.38 -15.21 30.33
C GLY A 176 26.29 -14.53 28.98
N ARG A 177 27.39 -14.43 28.22
CA ARG A 177 27.35 -13.89 26.85
C ARG A 177 26.56 -14.80 25.95
N LYS A 178 25.62 -14.19 25.19
CA LYS A 178 24.70 -14.88 24.26
C LYS A 178 25.13 -14.62 22.81
N GLN A 179 25.32 -15.69 22.06
CA GLN A 179 25.65 -15.62 20.63
C GLN A 179 24.76 -16.59 19.86
N PHE A 180 24.39 -16.21 18.64
CA PHE A 180 23.70 -17.11 17.72
C PHE A 180 24.66 -17.71 16.72
N LEU A 181 24.32 -18.89 16.22
CA LEU A 181 25.10 -19.49 15.15
C LEU A 181 25.07 -18.58 13.92
N PRO A 182 26.22 -18.17 13.38
CA PRO A 182 26.29 -17.30 12.21
C PRO A 182 25.47 -17.85 11.04
N TYR A 183 24.71 -16.95 10.38
CA TYR A 183 23.82 -17.26 9.26
C TYR A 183 22.61 -18.13 9.58
N GLY A 184 22.37 -18.52 10.81
CA GLY A 184 21.13 -19.18 11.23
C GLY A 184 19.93 -18.24 11.06
N ARG A 185 18.81 -18.77 10.60
CA ARG A 185 17.58 -17.97 10.46
C ARG A 185 16.97 -17.75 11.83
N MET A 186 16.68 -16.47 12.14
CA MET A 186 16.10 -16.05 13.44
C MET A 186 14.68 -15.52 13.28
N LYS A 187 14.39 -14.81 12.16
CA LYS A 187 13.10 -14.13 11.95
C LYS A 187 11.95 -15.12 11.92
N GLY A 188 10.98 -14.95 12.82
CA GLY A 188 9.81 -15.81 12.98
C GLY A 188 10.13 -17.17 13.63
N CYS A 189 11.39 -17.39 14.11
CA CYS A 189 11.79 -18.59 14.80
C CYS A 189 11.72 -18.39 16.32
N TYR A 190 11.59 -19.47 17.06
CA TYR A 190 11.35 -19.47 18.50
C TYR A 190 11.99 -20.69 19.19
N HIS A 191 11.89 -20.73 20.51
CA HIS A 191 12.13 -21.90 21.31
C HIS A 191 10.91 -22.17 22.20
N LEU A 192 10.60 -23.44 22.46
CA LEU A 192 9.47 -23.82 23.28
C LEU A 192 9.93 -24.39 24.66
N ILE A 193 9.30 -23.89 25.71
CA ILE A 193 9.36 -24.45 27.03
C ILE A 193 7.96 -24.97 27.37
N GLY A 194 7.78 -26.28 27.31
CA GLY A 194 6.47 -26.92 27.34
C GLY A 194 5.73 -26.88 26.01
N HIS A 195 4.60 -27.56 25.91
CA HIS A 195 3.78 -27.60 24.69
C HIS A 195 2.71 -26.48 24.74
N PRO A 196 2.59 -25.59 23.72
CA PRO A 196 1.60 -24.52 23.74
C PRO A 196 0.16 -25.03 23.79
N GLU A 197 -0.45 -24.92 24.96
CA GLU A 197 -1.85 -25.22 25.24
C GLU A 197 -2.43 -24.20 26.23
N GLY A 198 -3.73 -23.93 26.13
CA GLY A 198 -4.38 -22.95 27.01
C GLY A 198 -3.68 -21.59 26.96
N VAL A 199 -3.45 -20.97 28.12
CA VAL A 199 -2.71 -19.72 28.21
C VAL A 199 -1.21 -19.99 28.09
N THR A 200 -0.59 -19.44 27.03
CA THR A 200 0.83 -19.63 26.72
C THR A 200 1.51 -18.25 26.67
N TYR A 201 2.61 -18.08 27.36
CA TYR A 201 3.36 -16.83 27.37
C TYR A 201 4.30 -16.74 26.16
N ILE A 202 4.59 -15.53 25.72
CA ILE A 202 5.66 -15.25 24.77
C ILE A 202 6.62 -14.27 25.45
N THR A 203 7.93 -14.54 25.40
CA THR A 203 8.98 -13.76 26.04
C THR A 203 10.09 -13.44 25.06
N GLU A 204 10.88 -12.40 25.35
CA GLU A 204 12.10 -12.11 24.61
C GLU A 204 13.23 -13.05 25.03
N GLY A 205 13.49 -13.17 26.33
CA GLY A 205 14.61 -13.91 26.88
C GLY A 205 14.30 -15.35 27.24
N TRP A 206 15.26 -16.26 27.03
CA TRP A 206 15.11 -17.68 27.44
C TRP A 206 15.04 -17.82 28.97
N ALA A 207 15.88 -17.09 29.72
CA ALA A 207 15.85 -17.16 31.19
C ALA A 207 14.52 -16.63 31.76
N THR A 208 14.01 -15.54 31.18
CA THR A 208 12.67 -15.01 31.50
C THR A 208 11.60 -16.04 31.24
N GLY A 209 11.69 -16.76 30.12
CA GLY A 209 10.77 -17.84 29.76
C GLY A 209 10.83 -19.01 30.78
N CYS A 210 12.03 -19.41 31.18
CA CYS A 210 12.22 -20.46 32.22
C CYS A 210 11.60 -20.05 33.56
N THR A 211 11.80 -18.80 33.98
CA THR A 211 11.21 -18.27 35.22
C THR A 211 9.69 -18.28 35.16
N ILE A 212 9.09 -17.81 34.08
CA ILE A 212 7.64 -17.80 33.92
C ILE A 212 7.07 -19.22 33.93
N HIS A 213 7.73 -20.15 33.25
CA HIS A 213 7.32 -21.56 33.24
C HIS A 213 7.37 -22.17 34.66
N ALA A 214 8.47 -21.92 35.40
CA ALA A 214 8.63 -22.39 36.77
C ALA A 214 7.54 -21.83 37.71
N LEU A 215 7.21 -20.53 37.59
CA LEU A 215 6.27 -19.84 38.47
C LEU A 215 4.81 -20.19 38.17
N THR A 216 4.48 -20.42 36.90
CA THR A 216 3.09 -20.55 36.46
C THR A 216 2.69 -21.95 36.02
N GLY A 217 3.64 -22.84 35.76
CA GLY A 217 3.42 -24.16 35.15
C GLY A 217 2.95 -24.09 33.69
N ARG A 218 2.86 -22.88 33.09
CA ARG A 218 2.32 -22.66 31.74
C ARG A 218 3.41 -22.74 30.68
N PRO A 219 3.05 -23.14 29.43
CA PRO A 219 3.99 -23.13 28.33
C PRO A 219 4.50 -21.74 28.00
N VAL A 220 5.73 -21.66 27.49
CA VAL A 220 6.35 -20.41 27.09
C VAL A 220 7.01 -20.54 25.70
N VAL A 221 6.82 -19.53 24.87
CA VAL A 221 7.49 -19.34 23.61
C VAL A 221 8.54 -18.25 23.78
N VAL A 222 9.79 -18.53 23.43
CA VAL A 222 10.89 -17.58 23.51
C VAL A 222 11.19 -17.03 22.13
N ALA A 223 11.05 -15.72 21.93
CA ALA A 223 11.27 -15.04 20.65
C ALA A 223 12.72 -14.57 20.46
N PHE A 224 13.55 -14.63 21.49
CA PHE A 224 14.97 -14.28 21.56
C PHE A 224 15.33 -12.78 21.51
N ASN A 225 14.49 -11.92 20.97
CA ASN A 225 14.67 -10.47 21.01
C ASN A 225 13.38 -9.71 20.64
N ALA A 226 13.30 -8.42 21.00
CA ALA A 226 12.17 -7.53 20.73
C ALA A 226 11.76 -7.49 19.25
N GLY A 227 12.73 -7.38 18.34
CA GLY A 227 12.46 -7.29 16.89
C GLY A 227 11.85 -8.56 16.27
N ASN A 228 11.90 -9.68 16.99
CA ASN A 228 11.33 -10.96 16.55
C ASN A 228 9.95 -11.25 17.16
N LEU A 229 9.51 -10.51 18.17
CA LEU A 229 8.23 -10.74 18.88
C LEU A 229 7.04 -10.80 17.92
N SER A 230 6.89 -9.82 17.05
CA SER A 230 5.76 -9.76 16.10
C SER A 230 5.77 -10.96 15.14
N ALA A 231 6.91 -11.28 14.54
CA ALA A 231 7.01 -12.40 13.59
C ALA A 231 6.80 -13.75 14.28
N THR A 232 7.34 -13.92 15.49
CA THR A 232 7.15 -15.13 16.31
C THR A 232 5.69 -15.27 16.74
N SER A 233 5.07 -14.22 17.26
CA SER A 233 3.67 -14.21 17.69
C SER A 233 2.72 -14.64 16.58
N LEU A 234 2.93 -14.14 15.36
CA LEU A 234 2.17 -14.56 14.19
C LEU A 234 2.38 -16.05 13.90
N GLY A 235 3.63 -16.51 13.86
CA GLY A 235 3.96 -17.90 13.52
C GLY A 235 3.41 -18.93 14.52
N VAL A 236 3.50 -18.65 15.83
CA VAL A 236 3.01 -19.59 16.85
C VAL A 236 1.49 -19.61 16.96
N ARG A 237 0.81 -18.48 16.72
CA ARG A 237 -0.66 -18.45 16.66
C ARG A 237 -1.21 -19.31 15.52
N VAL A 238 -0.52 -19.32 14.38
CA VAL A 238 -0.86 -20.20 13.25
C VAL A 238 -0.65 -21.66 13.61
N ARG A 239 0.49 -21.98 14.25
CA ARG A 239 0.87 -23.34 14.57
C ARG A 239 0.07 -23.95 15.70
N TYR A 240 -0.34 -23.14 16.68
CA TYR A 240 -1.06 -23.58 17.89
C TYR A 240 -2.36 -22.79 18.06
N PRO A 241 -3.35 -22.98 17.18
CA PRO A 241 -4.58 -22.17 17.17
C PRO A 241 -5.45 -22.35 18.42
N LYS A 242 -5.26 -23.43 19.18
CA LYS A 242 -5.96 -23.69 20.46
C LYS A 242 -5.31 -22.99 21.66
N ALA A 243 -4.08 -22.48 21.50
CA ALA A 243 -3.40 -21.77 22.57
C ALA A 243 -3.81 -20.28 22.58
N ARG A 244 -3.95 -19.72 23.77
CA ARG A 244 -4.18 -18.28 23.99
C ARG A 244 -2.87 -17.62 24.35
N PHE A 245 -2.36 -16.76 23.50
CA PHE A 245 -1.04 -16.15 23.69
C PHE A 245 -1.11 -14.83 24.43
N LEU A 246 -0.14 -14.61 25.31
CA LEU A 246 0.04 -13.45 26.17
C LEU A 246 1.51 -13.07 26.15
N ILE A 247 1.83 -11.80 25.92
CA ILE A 247 3.21 -11.31 25.95
C ILE A 247 3.62 -10.99 27.40
N ALA A 248 4.71 -11.59 27.86
CA ALA A 248 5.42 -11.11 29.04
C ALA A 248 6.57 -10.21 28.54
N ALA A 249 6.29 -8.90 28.53
CA ALA A 249 7.16 -7.91 27.92
C ALA A 249 8.34 -7.55 28.83
N ASP A 250 9.49 -7.29 28.21
CA ASP A 250 10.60 -6.63 28.93
C ASP A 250 10.27 -5.14 29.10
N ASN A 251 10.57 -4.57 30.26
CA ASN A 251 10.32 -3.19 30.65
C ASN A 251 11.65 -2.39 30.67
N ASP A 252 12.10 -2.01 29.50
CA ASP A 252 13.35 -1.24 29.28
C ASP A 252 13.23 0.23 29.71
N GLN A 253 12.61 0.50 30.87
CA GLN A 253 12.26 1.86 31.36
C GLN A 253 13.47 2.77 31.63
N TRP A 254 14.67 2.22 31.68
CA TRP A 254 15.92 2.96 32.00
C TRP A 254 16.57 3.60 30.79
N GLY A 255 16.10 3.29 29.59
CA GLY A 255 16.56 3.86 28.33
C GLY A 255 15.68 5.03 27.85
N THR A 256 16.13 5.74 26.81
CA THR A 256 15.34 6.81 26.17
C THR A 256 14.09 6.28 25.47
N ASN A 257 14.11 5.01 25.03
CA ASN A 257 12.99 4.31 24.39
C ASN A 257 12.81 2.96 25.06
N ASN A 258 11.61 2.65 25.55
CA ASN A 258 11.27 1.33 26.07
C ASN A 258 11.01 0.36 24.91
N THR A 259 12.10 -0.24 24.38
CA THR A 259 12.09 -1.03 23.15
C THR A 259 11.28 -2.32 23.32
N GLY A 260 11.47 -3.03 24.44
CA GLY A 260 10.73 -4.27 24.73
C GLY A 260 9.23 -4.04 24.82
N LEU A 261 8.80 -3.05 25.59
CA LEU A 261 7.38 -2.70 25.73
C LEU A 261 6.77 -2.22 24.41
N SER A 262 7.51 -1.44 23.62
CA SER A 262 7.05 -0.96 22.32
C SER A 262 6.85 -2.11 21.33
N ALA A 263 7.77 -3.06 21.28
CA ALA A 263 7.67 -4.24 20.44
C ALA A 263 6.51 -5.16 20.88
N ALA A 264 6.32 -5.33 22.19
CA ALA A 264 5.21 -6.09 22.74
C ALA A 264 3.85 -5.51 22.36
N LYS A 265 3.66 -4.18 22.48
CA LYS A 265 2.45 -3.47 22.06
C LYS A 265 2.17 -3.64 20.56
N GLY A 266 3.20 -3.69 19.74
CA GLY A 266 3.08 -3.90 18.29
C GLY A 266 2.59 -5.28 17.88
N THR A 267 2.46 -6.23 18.81
CA THR A 267 1.90 -7.58 18.55
C THR A 267 0.37 -7.63 18.66
N GLU A 268 -0.26 -6.60 19.22
CA GLU A 268 -1.70 -6.53 19.52
C GLU A 268 -2.22 -7.67 20.44
N LEU A 269 -1.32 -8.41 21.07
CA LEU A 269 -1.67 -9.44 22.07
C LEU A 269 -1.82 -8.80 23.46
N PRO A 270 -2.63 -9.41 24.37
CA PRO A 270 -2.61 -9.06 25.77
C PRO A 270 -1.18 -9.15 26.32
N LEU A 271 -0.83 -8.28 27.23
CA LEU A 271 0.54 -8.24 27.79
C LEU A 271 0.52 -8.08 29.31
N VAL A 272 1.56 -8.62 29.94
CA VAL A 272 1.96 -8.32 31.31
C VAL A 272 3.35 -7.71 31.31
N VAL A 273 3.59 -6.75 32.19
CA VAL A 273 4.82 -5.97 32.24
C VAL A 273 5.34 -5.99 33.68
N PRO A 274 6.61 -6.33 33.95
CA PRO A 274 7.14 -6.31 35.28
C PRO A 274 7.26 -4.87 35.80
N THR A 275 6.87 -4.67 37.05
CA THR A 275 7.06 -3.44 37.82
C THR A 275 7.94 -3.74 39.03
N PHE A 276 8.87 -2.85 39.30
CA PHE A 276 9.91 -3.06 40.32
C PHE A 276 9.81 -2.04 41.45
N GLN A 277 10.11 -2.48 42.67
CA GLN A 277 10.37 -1.56 43.76
C GLN A 277 11.66 -0.75 43.46
N PRO A 278 11.81 0.47 44.03
CA PRO A 278 13.04 1.24 43.86
C PRO A 278 14.26 0.43 44.25
N CYS A 279 15.24 0.33 43.33
CA CYS A 279 16.48 -0.45 43.54
C CYS A 279 17.64 0.22 42.80
N ASP A 280 18.87 -0.08 43.20
CA ASP A 280 20.11 0.46 42.59
C ASP A 280 20.47 -0.22 41.26
N THR A 281 19.84 -1.36 40.97
CA THR A 281 20.02 -2.10 39.71
C THR A 281 19.02 -1.61 38.67
N LYS A 282 19.23 -1.98 37.41
CA LYS A 282 18.33 -1.63 36.29
C LYS A 282 17.59 -2.88 35.76
N PRO A 283 16.67 -3.45 36.56
CA PRO A 283 15.97 -4.65 36.15
C PRO A 283 14.99 -4.36 35.00
N THR A 284 14.80 -5.33 34.13
CA THR A 284 13.96 -5.15 32.92
C THR A 284 12.96 -6.27 32.71
N ASP A 285 13.20 -7.48 33.19
CA ASP A 285 12.38 -8.65 32.87
C ASP A 285 11.85 -9.40 34.10
N PHE A 286 10.96 -10.37 33.89
CA PHE A 286 10.38 -11.18 34.97
C PHE A 286 11.39 -12.11 35.69
N ASN A 287 12.54 -12.42 35.06
CA ASN A 287 13.60 -13.12 35.78
C ASN A 287 14.30 -12.18 36.76
N ASP A 288 14.55 -10.95 36.37
CA ASP A 288 15.11 -9.93 37.25
C ASP A 288 14.15 -9.66 38.43
N LEU A 289 12.83 -9.54 38.16
CA LEU A 289 11.81 -9.39 39.20
C LEU A 289 11.82 -10.58 40.19
N PHE A 290 11.87 -11.80 39.68
CA PHE A 290 11.96 -13.00 40.50
C PHE A 290 13.22 -13.04 41.38
N VAL A 291 14.36 -12.67 40.82
CA VAL A 291 15.65 -12.68 41.53
C VAL A 291 15.69 -11.64 42.63
N LEU A 292 15.09 -10.44 42.38
CA LEU A 292 15.12 -9.31 43.32
C LEU A 292 14.01 -9.34 44.35
N GLU A 293 12.79 -9.66 44.00
CA GLU A 293 11.60 -9.50 44.83
C GLU A 293 10.92 -10.85 45.20
N GLY A 294 11.38 -11.94 44.59
CA GLY A 294 10.93 -13.29 44.96
C GLY A 294 9.77 -13.81 44.12
N ALA A 295 9.44 -15.08 44.35
CA ALA A 295 8.52 -15.88 43.54
C ALA A 295 7.07 -15.37 43.60
N ASP A 296 6.60 -14.97 44.77
CA ASP A 296 5.20 -14.58 44.94
C ASP A 296 4.88 -13.24 44.27
N VAL A 297 5.80 -12.28 44.37
CA VAL A 297 5.66 -10.97 43.69
C VAL A 297 5.64 -11.18 42.19
N ALA A 298 6.59 -11.94 41.65
CA ALA A 298 6.67 -12.21 40.21
C ALA A 298 5.43 -12.98 39.72
N ARG A 299 4.94 -13.97 40.48
CA ARG A 299 3.74 -14.76 40.12
C ARG A 299 2.47 -13.89 40.12
N ASN A 300 2.31 -12.97 41.08
CA ASN A 300 1.16 -12.09 41.14
C ASN A 300 1.10 -11.16 39.92
N GLN A 301 2.24 -10.61 39.48
CA GLN A 301 2.32 -9.76 38.28
C GLN A 301 2.18 -10.54 36.94
N LEU A 302 2.35 -11.87 36.96
CA LEU A 302 2.11 -12.75 35.82
C LEU A 302 0.64 -13.18 35.69
N THR A 303 -0.26 -12.73 36.55
CA THR A 303 -1.69 -13.04 36.43
C THR A 303 -2.23 -12.47 35.12
N PRO A 304 -2.77 -13.30 34.22
CA PRO A 304 -3.30 -12.82 32.95
C PRO A 304 -4.43 -11.81 33.20
N PRO A 305 -4.47 -10.68 32.48
CA PRO A 305 -5.66 -9.84 32.47
C PRO A 305 -6.87 -10.68 32.04
N ALA A 306 -8.09 -10.26 32.42
CA ALA A 306 -9.31 -10.95 31.98
C ALA A 306 -9.30 -11.05 30.46
N MET A 307 -8.95 -12.20 29.95
CA MET A 307 -8.93 -12.46 28.50
C MET A 307 -10.37 -12.72 28.10
N PRO A 308 -10.87 -12.05 27.03
CA PRO A 308 -12.18 -12.38 26.49
C PRO A 308 -12.20 -13.90 26.22
N GLU A 309 -13.25 -14.57 26.69
CA GLU A 309 -13.50 -15.95 26.30
C GLU A 309 -13.56 -15.92 24.76
N THR A 310 -12.54 -16.47 24.13
CA THR A 310 -12.66 -16.82 22.72
C THR A 310 -13.85 -17.73 22.64
N LEU A 311 -14.85 -17.37 21.86
CA LEU A 311 -15.95 -18.28 21.50
C LEU A 311 -15.32 -19.66 21.30
N PRO A 312 -15.89 -20.72 21.90
CA PRO A 312 -15.37 -22.05 21.70
C PRO A 312 -15.34 -22.29 20.20
N ILE A 313 -14.14 -22.43 19.67
CA ILE A 313 -14.00 -23.07 18.37
C ILE A 313 -14.58 -24.46 18.67
N VAL A 314 -15.79 -24.70 18.20
CA VAL A 314 -16.41 -26.01 18.22
C VAL A 314 -15.31 -26.98 17.83
N ALA A 315 -14.99 -27.90 18.72
CA ALA A 315 -14.08 -28.99 18.41
C ALA A 315 -14.77 -29.84 17.35
N GLU A 316 -14.75 -29.35 16.11
CA GLU A 316 -14.97 -30.22 14.99
C GLU A 316 -13.83 -31.23 15.00
N SER A 317 -14.22 -32.49 15.06
CA SER A 317 -13.45 -33.69 14.82
C SER A 317 -12.25 -33.41 13.94
N LEU A 318 -11.08 -33.99 14.24
CA LEU A 318 -9.89 -34.07 13.42
C LEU A 318 -10.25 -33.83 11.96
N PRO A 319 -9.65 -32.85 11.26
CA PRO A 319 -10.00 -32.64 9.87
C PRO A 319 -9.92 -33.99 9.19
N GLU A 320 -11.01 -34.38 8.55
CA GLU A 320 -11.10 -35.56 7.69
C GLU A 320 -10.12 -35.36 6.53
N GLN A 321 -8.84 -35.45 6.83
CA GLN A 321 -7.73 -35.21 5.91
C GLN A 321 -7.74 -36.15 4.70
N TRP A 322 -8.70 -37.09 4.65
CA TRP A 322 -8.76 -38.14 3.64
C TRP A 322 -10.14 -38.40 3.07
N VAL A 323 -11.13 -37.55 3.34
CA VAL A 323 -12.36 -37.60 2.55
C VAL A 323 -12.03 -37.20 1.13
N ALA A 324 -12.27 -38.07 0.17
CA ALA A 324 -12.06 -37.81 -1.24
C ALA A 324 -12.74 -36.50 -1.65
N LEU A 325 -12.11 -35.71 -2.53
CA LEU A 325 -12.76 -34.56 -3.13
C LEU A 325 -13.99 -35.04 -3.93
N PRO A 326 -15.05 -34.22 -4.03
CA PRO A 326 -16.33 -34.68 -4.61
C PRO A 326 -16.22 -35.15 -6.06
N ASP A 327 -15.39 -34.49 -6.86
CA ASP A 327 -15.24 -34.80 -8.28
C ASP A 327 -13.96 -35.62 -8.51
N VAL A 328 -14.12 -36.92 -8.72
CA VAL A 328 -13.01 -37.87 -8.94
C VAL A 328 -13.15 -38.64 -10.26
N ARG A 329 -12.06 -39.21 -10.76
CA ARG A 329 -12.03 -39.96 -12.00
C ARG A 329 -11.28 -41.30 -11.87
N GLY A 330 -11.83 -42.33 -12.49
CA GLY A 330 -11.26 -43.68 -12.60
C GLY A 330 -11.35 -44.48 -11.30
N ASP A 331 -10.96 -45.76 -11.37
CA ASP A 331 -11.03 -46.73 -10.24
C ASP A 331 -10.21 -46.30 -9.02
N LYS A 332 -9.17 -45.50 -9.24
CA LYS A 332 -8.31 -44.96 -8.18
C LYS A 332 -8.84 -43.68 -7.55
N GLN A 333 -10.07 -43.25 -7.85
CA GLN A 333 -10.73 -42.08 -7.29
C GLN A 333 -9.83 -40.82 -7.29
N LYS A 334 -9.10 -40.56 -8.40
CA LYS A 334 -8.20 -39.40 -8.49
C LYS A 334 -8.99 -38.13 -8.64
N PRO A 335 -8.73 -37.08 -7.80
CA PRO A 335 -9.34 -35.79 -7.92
C PRO A 335 -9.07 -35.16 -9.30
N ILE A 336 -10.09 -34.51 -9.86
CA ILE A 336 -9.98 -33.77 -11.13
C ILE A 336 -10.08 -32.26 -10.86
N SER A 337 -9.56 -31.47 -11.83
CA SER A 337 -9.59 -30.01 -11.75
C SER A 337 -11.01 -29.49 -12.04
N THR A 338 -11.79 -29.21 -10.99
CA THR A 338 -13.16 -28.67 -11.07
C THR A 338 -13.38 -27.54 -10.07
N ILE A 339 -14.38 -26.71 -10.34
CA ILE A 339 -14.79 -25.64 -9.42
C ILE A 339 -15.29 -26.23 -8.09
N ASN A 340 -16.00 -27.36 -8.11
CA ASN A 340 -16.50 -28.01 -6.91
C ASN A 340 -15.36 -28.47 -6.01
N ASN A 341 -14.36 -29.14 -6.59
CA ASN A 341 -13.17 -29.57 -5.84
C ASN A 341 -12.42 -28.36 -5.24
N LEU A 342 -12.26 -27.28 -6.02
CA LEU A 342 -11.60 -26.09 -5.50
C LEU A 342 -12.43 -25.45 -4.37
N LYS A 343 -13.75 -25.32 -4.52
CA LYS A 343 -14.63 -24.82 -3.45
C LYS A 343 -14.51 -25.65 -2.18
N GLU A 344 -14.43 -26.98 -2.31
CA GLU A 344 -14.27 -27.88 -1.16
C GLU A 344 -12.90 -27.71 -0.49
N VAL A 345 -11.81 -27.58 -1.29
CA VAL A 345 -10.47 -27.28 -0.74
C VAL A 345 -10.47 -25.95 0.02
N LEU A 346 -11.05 -24.90 -0.58
CA LEU A 346 -11.14 -23.58 0.05
C LEU A 346 -11.95 -23.62 1.36
N ARG A 347 -13.09 -24.35 1.36
CA ARG A 347 -13.93 -24.54 2.55
C ARG A 347 -13.18 -25.24 3.70
N ARG A 348 -12.45 -26.33 3.38
CA ARG A 348 -11.64 -27.06 4.38
C ARG A 348 -10.54 -26.20 5.00
N LEU A 349 -10.04 -25.24 4.24
CA LEU A 349 -8.94 -24.36 4.65
C LEU A 349 -9.43 -23.01 5.19
N ASP A 350 -10.75 -22.84 5.34
CA ASP A 350 -11.39 -21.58 5.76
C ASP A 350 -10.95 -20.37 4.90
N VAL A 351 -10.74 -20.61 3.62
CA VAL A 351 -10.32 -19.57 2.67
C VAL A 351 -11.55 -18.91 2.06
N THR A 352 -11.65 -17.60 2.25
CA THR A 352 -12.69 -16.79 1.60
C THR A 352 -12.14 -16.16 0.32
N VAL A 353 -12.86 -16.35 -0.79
CA VAL A 353 -12.57 -15.72 -2.08
C VAL A 353 -13.75 -14.83 -2.45
N ARG A 354 -13.48 -13.54 -2.71
CA ARG A 354 -14.52 -12.55 -3.03
C ARG A 354 -14.04 -11.57 -4.10
N TYR A 355 -14.97 -10.94 -4.80
CA TYR A 355 -14.67 -9.91 -5.78
C TYR A 355 -14.93 -8.52 -5.19
N ASN A 356 -13.88 -7.73 -5.02
CA ASN A 356 -13.99 -6.34 -4.58
C ASN A 356 -14.48 -5.47 -5.74
N VAL A 357 -15.73 -5.01 -5.63
CA VAL A 357 -16.39 -4.22 -6.69
C VAL A 357 -15.83 -2.79 -6.82
N ILE A 358 -15.05 -2.31 -5.86
CA ILE A 358 -14.37 -1.01 -5.94
C ILE A 358 -13.03 -1.17 -6.64
N SER A 359 -12.12 -2.00 -6.10
CA SER A 359 -10.79 -2.22 -6.70
C SER A 359 -10.84 -3.02 -8.00
N LYS A 360 -11.96 -3.68 -8.29
CA LYS A 360 -12.17 -4.56 -9.45
C LYS A 360 -11.20 -5.73 -9.49
N GLN A 361 -10.82 -6.20 -8.31
CA GLN A 361 -9.87 -7.28 -8.12
C GLN A 361 -10.46 -8.40 -7.25
N GLU A 362 -9.91 -9.58 -7.43
CA GLU A 362 -10.17 -10.71 -6.56
C GLU A 362 -9.46 -10.50 -5.21
N GLU A 363 -10.17 -10.71 -4.13
CA GLU A 363 -9.60 -10.74 -2.78
C GLU A 363 -9.65 -12.17 -2.25
N ILE A 364 -8.49 -12.67 -1.89
CA ILE A 364 -8.32 -14.01 -1.32
C ILE A 364 -7.90 -13.84 0.12
N LEU A 365 -8.78 -14.19 1.03
CA LEU A 365 -8.58 -14.10 2.47
C LEU A 365 -8.22 -15.48 3.00
N ILE A 366 -6.94 -15.70 3.24
CA ILE A 366 -6.40 -16.95 3.80
C ILE A 366 -6.09 -16.67 5.27
N PRO A 367 -6.71 -17.39 6.20
CA PRO A 367 -6.38 -17.27 7.61
C PRO A 367 -4.88 -17.47 7.84
N ASN A 368 -4.28 -16.51 8.52
CA ASN A 368 -2.87 -16.58 8.94
C ASN A 368 -1.82 -16.70 7.80
N LEU A 369 -2.15 -16.29 6.56
CA LEU A 369 -1.17 -16.28 5.48
C LEU A 369 -0.04 -15.29 5.80
N VAL A 370 1.18 -15.80 5.94
CA VAL A 370 2.38 -14.99 6.14
C VAL A 370 2.92 -14.55 4.79
N CYS A 371 2.66 -13.30 4.42
CA CYS A 371 3.19 -12.70 3.20
C CYS A 371 3.34 -11.18 3.38
N THR A 372 4.10 -10.52 2.49
CA THR A 372 4.13 -9.06 2.44
C THR A 372 2.83 -8.53 1.84
N VAL A 373 2.44 -7.33 2.23
CA VAL A 373 1.26 -6.65 1.66
C VAL A 373 1.42 -6.48 0.14
N ASP A 374 2.63 -6.13 -0.31
CA ASP A 374 2.94 -5.84 -1.72
C ASP A 374 2.73 -7.02 -2.66
N ASN A 375 2.87 -8.26 -2.17
CA ASN A 375 2.80 -9.46 -3.00
C ASN A 375 1.67 -10.42 -2.56
N ARG A 376 0.73 -9.94 -1.79
CA ARG A 376 -0.31 -10.77 -1.16
C ARG A 376 -1.12 -11.57 -2.20
N ALA A 377 -1.53 -10.95 -3.29
CA ALA A 377 -2.33 -11.61 -4.33
C ALA A 377 -1.60 -12.82 -4.95
N ASN A 378 -0.34 -12.61 -5.36
CA ASN A 378 0.47 -13.69 -5.94
C ASN A 378 0.82 -14.78 -4.91
N ALA A 379 1.10 -14.40 -3.67
CA ALA A 379 1.38 -15.33 -2.59
C ALA A 379 0.16 -16.17 -2.24
N SER A 380 -1.03 -15.59 -2.24
CA SER A 380 -2.30 -16.29 -2.00
C SER A 380 -2.58 -17.32 -3.09
N LEU A 381 -2.40 -16.96 -4.36
CA LEU A 381 -2.57 -17.89 -5.48
C LEU A 381 -1.61 -19.07 -5.37
N ALA A 382 -0.31 -18.79 -5.21
CA ALA A 382 0.70 -19.84 -5.08
C ALA A 382 0.46 -20.76 -3.89
N TRP A 383 -0.03 -20.21 -2.77
CA TRP A 383 -0.39 -21.00 -1.59
C TRP A 383 -1.58 -21.93 -1.88
N ILE A 384 -2.64 -21.43 -2.52
CA ILE A 384 -3.81 -22.24 -2.90
C ILE A 384 -3.40 -23.36 -3.88
N GLU A 385 -2.59 -23.04 -4.89
CA GLU A 385 -2.07 -24.05 -5.84
C GLU A 385 -1.29 -25.15 -5.11
N SER A 386 -0.46 -24.78 -4.14
CA SER A 386 0.24 -25.73 -3.29
C SER A 386 -0.72 -26.60 -2.47
N GLN A 387 -1.80 -26.03 -1.91
CA GLN A 387 -2.80 -26.81 -1.20
C GLN A 387 -3.57 -27.74 -2.13
N CYS A 388 -3.97 -27.29 -3.32
CA CYS A 388 -4.60 -28.15 -4.32
C CYS A 388 -3.71 -29.35 -4.67
N ALA A 389 -2.39 -29.14 -4.81
CA ALA A 389 -1.43 -30.21 -5.08
C ALA A 389 -1.35 -31.23 -3.94
N ILE A 390 -1.45 -30.79 -2.67
CA ILE A 390 -1.51 -31.67 -1.48
C ILE A 390 -2.75 -32.58 -1.54
N TYR A 391 -3.88 -32.04 -2.03
CA TYR A 391 -5.10 -32.84 -2.25
C TYR A 391 -5.07 -33.65 -3.56
N ASN A 392 -3.92 -33.76 -4.24
CA ASN A 392 -3.76 -34.39 -5.55
C ASN A 392 -4.67 -33.83 -6.65
N MET A 393 -5.14 -32.60 -6.52
CA MET A 393 -5.93 -31.88 -7.51
C MET A 393 -5.00 -31.18 -8.51
N PRO A 394 -5.18 -31.31 -9.85
CA PRO A 394 -4.41 -30.56 -10.84
C PRO A 394 -4.65 -29.04 -10.70
N THR A 395 -3.58 -28.23 -10.85
CA THR A 395 -3.58 -26.80 -10.54
C THR A 395 -3.66 -25.87 -11.75
N ASP A 396 -3.64 -26.40 -12.97
CA ASP A 396 -3.58 -25.65 -14.23
C ASP A 396 -4.73 -24.65 -14.45
N LYS A 397 -5.86 -24.83 -13.77
CA LYS A 397 -7.05 -23.99 -13.88
C LYS A 397 -7.40 -23.25 -12.58
N THR A 398 -6.59 -23.35 -11.54
CA THR A 398 -6.89 -22.80 -10.22
C THR A 398 -7.21 -21.30 -10.30
N GLY A 399 -6.38 -20.50 -10.98
CA GLY A 399 -6.64 -19.05 -11.11
C GLY A 399 -7.96 -18.74 -11.84
N GLN A 400 -8.32 -19.50 -12.91
CA GLN A 400 -9.59 -19.29 -13.61
C GLN A 400 -10.81 -19.66 -12.74
N PHE A 401 -10.68 -20.67 -11.91
CA PHE A 401 -11.75 -21.07 -10.99
C PHE A 401 -11.89 -20.10 -9.83
N LEU A 402 -10.79 -19.52 -9.34
CA LEU A 402 -10.82 -18.44 -8.34
C LEU A 402 -11.59 -17.24 -8.86
N THR A 403 -11.34 -16.82 -10.11
CA THR A 403 -12.11 -15.73 -10.76
C THR A 403 -13.61 -16.03 -10.74
N TYR A 404 -14.02 -17.25 -11.10
CA TYR A 404 -15.44 -17.64 -11.08
C TYR A 404 -16.03 -17.63 -9.65
N ILE A 405 -15.27 -18.10 -8.66
CA ILE A 405 -15.70 -18.16 -7.26
C ILE A 405 -15.82 -16.74 -6.70
N ALA A 406 -14.84 -15.88 -7.00
CA ALA A 406 -14.83 -14.49 -6.59
C ALA A 406 -16.03 -13.72 -7.13
N ASP A 407 -16.32 -13.86 -8.43
CA ASP A 407 -17.46 -13.20 -9.10
C ASP A 407 -18.80 -13.59 -8.49
N GLY A 408 -18.92 -14.84 -8.01
CA GLY A 408 -20.08 -15.31 -7.26
C GLY A 408 -20.21 -14.76 -5.82
N ASN A 409 -19.24 -14.01 -5.32
CA ASN A 409 -19.19 -13.44 -3.97
C ASN A 409 -18.74 -11.96 -4.01
N PRO A 410 -19.57 -11.05 -4.53
CA PRO A 410 -19.20 -9.63 -4.63
C PRO A 410 -19.15 -8.98 -3.26
N TYR A 411 -18.09 -8.21 -3.02
CA TYR A 411 -17.83 -7.45 -1.80
C TYR A 411 -17.65 -5.96 -2.10
N ASN A 412 -18.35 -5.13 -1.37
CA ASN A 412 -18.22 -3.67 -1.46
C ASN A 412 -17.63 -3.11 -0.16
N PRO A 413 -16.33 -2.78 -0.10
CA PRO A 413 -15.69 -2.28 1.12
C PRO A 413 -16.24 -0.93 1.56
N VAL A 414 -16.66 -0.07 0.62
CA VAL A 414 -17.25 1.24 0.93
C VAL A 414 -18.59 1.07 1.62
N ALA A 415 -19.47 0.23 1.07
CA ALA A 415 -20.78 -0.03 1.68
C ALA A 415 -20.61 -0.68 3.07
N ALA A 416 -19.74 -1.68 3.18
CA ALA A 416 -19.46 -2.33 4.45
C ALA A 416 -18.96 -1.35 5.52
N TRP A 417 -18.09 -0.40 5.13
CA TRP A 417 -17.61 0.62 6.05
C TRP A 417 -18.69 1.63 6.42
N ILE A 418 -19.43 2.18 5.47
CA ILE A 418 -20.49 3.17 5.72
C ILE A 418 -21.58 2.58 6.63
N GLU A 419 -21.97 1.32 6.40
CA GLU A 419 -23.01 0.63 7.15
C GLU A 419 -22.52 -0.02 8.45
N SER A 420 -21.21 0.07 8.77
CA SER A 420 -20.66 -0.50 10.01
C SER A 420 -21.29 0.06 11.27
N LYS A 421 -21.80 1.31 11.22
CA LYS A 421 -22.61 1.94 12.27
C LYS A 421 -23.71 2.77 11.62
N PRO A 422 -24.95 2.73 12.14
CA PRO A 422 -26.03 3.59 11.65
C PRO A 422 -25.71 5.07 11.92
N TRP A 423 -26.31 5.96 11.13
CA TRP A 423 -26.19 7.40 11.37
C TRP A 423 -26.84 7.77 12.72
N ASP A 424 -26.13 8.58 13.49
CA ASP A 424 -26.53 9.00 14.83
C ASP A 424 -27.51 10.20 14.85
N GLY A 425 -27.93 10.70 13.68
CA GLY A 425 -28.84 11.83 13.54
C GLY A 425 -28.17 13.20 13.60
N VAL A 426 -26.83 13.26 13.82
CA VAL A 426 -26.09 14.54 13.87
C VAL A 426 -25.53 14.88 12.49
N SER A 427 -25.88 16.05 11.96
CA SER A 427 -25.39 16.53 10.67
C SER A 427 -23.90 16.90 10.73
N ARG A 428 -23.13 16.42 9.76
CA ARG A 428 -21.70 16.66 9.59
C ARG A 428 -21.35 17.22 8.23
N ILE A 429 -22.27 17.22 7.28
CA ILE A 429 -22.03 17.74 5.93
C ILE A 429 -21.77 19.24 5.98
N GLU A 430 -22.55 19.97 6.75
CA GLU A 430 -22.35 21.41 6.94
C GLU A 430 -21.04 21.69 7.68
N ALA A 431 -20.75 20.95 8.76
CA ALA A 431 -19.50 21.04 9.48
C ALA A 431 -18.29 20.79 8.57
N LEU A 432 -18.39 19.79 7.65
CA LEU A 432 -17.34 19.54 6.66
C LEU A 432 -17.20 20.71 5.68
N GLY A 433 -18.29 21.29 5.19
CA GLY A 433 -18.27 22.48 4.33
C GLY A 433 -17.60 23.68 5.01
N ASN A 434 -17.77 23.84 6.31
CA ASN A 434 -17.17 24.93 7.10
C ASN A 434 -15.66 24.74 7.33
N THR A 435 -15.08 23.57 7.07
CA THR A 435 -13.63 23.38 7.07
C THR A 435 -12.93 24.03 5.87
N VAL A 436 -13.68 24.50 4.88
CA VAL A 436 -13.18 25.15 3.67
C VAL A 436 -13.66 26.62 3.67
N THR A 437 -12.73 27.57 3.87
CA THR A 437 -13.00 28.99 3.74
C THR A 437 -12.81 29.42 2.27
N ILE A 438 -13.78 30.12 1.70
CA ILE A 438 -13.69 30.63 0.33
C ILE A 438 -12.87 31.92 0.26
N LEU A 439 -12.21 32.17 -0.87
CA LEU A 439 -11.44 33.41 -1.07
C LEU A 439 -12.34 34.65 -0.95
N GLY A 440 -11.90 35.60 -0.11
CA GLY A 440 -12.66 36.80 0.24
C GLY A 440 -13.58 36.64 1.44
N GLY A 441 -13.46 35.51 2.16
CA GLY A 441 -14.23 35.22 3.37
C GLY A 441 -15.66 34.72 3.11
N ASP A 442 -16.37 34.43 4.19
CA ASP A 442 -17.74 33.87 4.14
C ASP A 442 -18.84 34.97 4.20
N GLU A 443 -18.51 36.24 3.88
CA GLU A 443 -19.47 37.35 3.85
C GLU A 443 -20.45 37.26 2.65
N ASP A 444 -20.05 36.61 1.56
CA ASP A 444 -20.93 36.38 0.40
C ASP A 444 -21.76 35.11 0.62
N GLU A 445 -22.97 35.27 1.16
CA GLU A 445 -23.90 34.17 1.43
C GLU A 445 -24.18 33.30 0.19
N SER A 446 -24.20 33.88 -1.00
CA SER A 446 -24.46 33.15 -2.25
C SER A 446 -23.28 32.18 -2.57
N ARG A 447 -22.04 32.64 -2.36
CA ARG A 447 -20.85 31.80 -2.56
C ARG A 447 -20.72 30.71 -1.49
N VAL A 448 -21.08 31.01 -0.25
CA VAL A 448 -21.11 30.04 0.84
C VAL A 448 -22.16 28.96 0.56
N ALA A 449 -23.37 29.36 0.18
CA ALA A 449 -24.45 28.44 -0.19
C ALA A 449 -24.04 27.55 -1.39
N TYR A 450 -23.39 28.13 -2.39
CA TYR A 450 -22.83 27.37 -3.52
C TYR A 450 -21.78 26.34 -3.06
N LYS A 451 -20.82 26.72 -2.20
CA LYS A 451 -19.81 25.82 -1.62
C LYS A 451 -20.46 24.60 -0.97
N HIS A 452 -21.41 24.82 -0.07
CA HIS A 452 -22.09 23.74 0.66
C HIS A 452 -22.92 22.86 -0.29
N MET A 453 -23.61 23.45 -1.25
CA MET A 453 -24.39 22.73 -2.26
C MET A 453 -23.49 21.81 -3.10
N ILE A 454 -22.40 22.29 -3.62
CA ILE A 454 -21.49 21.53 -4.48
C ILE A 454 -20.81 20.38 -3.71
N ILE A 455 -20.33 20.63 -2.49
CA ILE A 455 -19.76 19.59 -1.62
C ILE A 455 -20.81 18.51 -1.35
N LYS A 456 -22.02 18.88 -0.96
CA LYS A 456 -23.12 17.94 -0.72
C LYS A 456 -23.42 17.10 -1.96
N ARG A 457 -23.55 17.69 -3.15
CA ARG A 457 -23.80 16.97 -4.39
C ARG A 457 -22.71 15.98 -4.72
N TRP A 458 -21.45 16.37 -4.52
CA TRP A 458 -20.30 15.50 -4.75
C TRP A 458 -20.27 14.32 -3.77
N LEU A 459 -20.53 14.55 -2.47
CA LEU A 459 -20.63 13.49 -1.47
C LEU A 459 -21.74 12.50 -1.81
N VAL A 460 -22.94 13.00 -2.17
CA VAL A 460 -24.07 12.12 -2.58
C VAL A 460 -23.70 11.34 -3.84
N SER A 461 -22.98 11.94 -4.80
CA SER A 461 -22.51 11.22 -5.99
C SER A 461 -21.54 10.09 -5.63
N ALA A 462 -20.67 10.28 -4.63
CA ALA A 462 -19.74 9.25 -4.17
C ALA A 462 -20.49 8.05 -3.57
N VAL A 463 -21.51 8.29 -2.75
CA VAL A 463 -22.36 7.22 -2.21
C VAL A 463 -23.16 6.56 -3.32
N ALA A 464 -23.77 7.32 -4.22
CA ALA A 464 -24.52 6.77 -5.36
C ALA A 464 -23.62 5.85 -6.21
N GLY A 465 -22.37 6.25 -6.46
CA GLY A 465 -21.36 5.43 -7.18
C GLY A 465 -21.08 4.12 -6.48
N ALA A 466 -20.90 4.14 -5.16
CA ALA A 466 -20.64 2.95 -4.37
C ALA A 466 -21.83 1.97 -4.36
N TYR A 467 -23.07 2.48 -4.27
CA TYR A 467 -24.26 1.66 -4.03
C TYR A 467 -25.00 1.21 -5.30
N ARG A 468 -24.94 1.96 -6.40
CA ARG A 468 -25.65 1.57 -7.61
C ARG A 468 -24.97 0.39 -8.31
N HIS A 469 -25.74 -0.68 -8.53
CA HIS A 469 -25.22 -1.90 -9.15
C HIS A 469 -24.61 -1.63 -10.53
N ASN A 470 -25.27 -0.84 -11.35
CA ASN A 470 -24.84 -0.52 -12.73
C ASN A 470 -23.91 0.71 -12.80
N GLY A 471 -23.42 1.20 -11.66
CA GLY A 471 -22.61 2.41 -11.60
C GLY A 471 -23.40 3.70 -11.80
N ILE A 472 -22.69 4.80 -11.85
CA ILE A 472 -23.25 6.13 -12.13
C ILE A 472 -22.46 6.86 -13.21
N SER A 473 -23.14 7.77 -13.92
CA SER A 473 -22.48 8.87 -14.62
C SER A 473 -22.16 9.96 -13.59
N ALA A 474 -20.91 10.03 -13.11
CA ALA A 474 -20.46 11.12 -12.26
C ALA A 474 -20.41 12.40 -13.12
N GLN A 475 -21.23 13.39 -12.80
CA GLN A 475 -21.39 14.55 -13.68
C GLN A 475 -20.34 15.63 -13.49
N GLY A 476 -19.54 15.54 -12.40
CA GLY A 476 -18.54 16.55 -12.11
C GLY A 476 -17.36 16.03 -11.30
N VAL A 477 -16.29 16.81 -11.37
CA VAL A 477 -15.07 16.71 -10.57
C VAL A 477 -15.12 17.85 -9.56
N LEU A 478 -15.04 17.56 -8.26
CA LEU A 478 -14.90 18.61 -7.25
C LEU A 478 -13.49 19.17 -7.31
N VAL A 479 -13.36 20.46 -7.59
CA VAL A 479 -12.08 21.14 -7.80
C VAL A 479 -11.84 22.17 -6.69
N PHE A 480 -10.76 22.00 -5.93
CA PHE A 480 -10.29 23.01 -5.01
C PHE A 480 -9.19 23.84 -5.68
N GLN A 481 -9.51 25.10 -5.98
CA GLN A 481 -8.55 26.06 -6.53
C GLN A 481 -8.05 26.97 -5.40
N GLY A 482 -6.75 27.26 -5.38
CA GLY A 482 -6.12 28.16 -4.41
C GLY A 482 -4.62 27.94 -4.31
N ASN A 483 -3.94 28.73 -3.48
CA ASN A 483 -2.50 28.72 -3.34
C ASN A 483 -1.93 27.32 -3.02
N GLN A 484 -0.65 27.13 -3.32
CA GLN A 484 0.06 25.93 -2.93
C GLN A 484 0.13 25.82 -1.40
N ALA A 485 0.21 24.57 -0.89
CA ALA A 485 0.32 24.26 0.53
C ALA A 485 -0.92 24.59 1.41
N LEU A 486 -2.09 24.85 0.82
CA LEU A 486 -3.36 25.01 1.59
C LEU A 486 -3.90 23.69 2.19
N GLY A 487 -3.29 22.53 1.89
CA GLY A 487 -3.79 21.24 2.37
C GLY A 487 -4.95 20.66 1.53
N LYS A 488 -5.17 21.14 0.29
CA LYS A 488 -6.26 20.71 -0.61
C LYS A 488 -6.34 19.18 -0.74
N THR A 489 -5.27 18.54 -1.19
CA THR A 489 -5.18 17.07 -1.33
C THR A 489 -5.32 16.35 0.02
N MET A 490 -4.77 16.90 1.11
CA MET A 490 -4.86 16.30 2.44
C MET A 490 -6.30 16.29 2.98
N TRP A 491 -7.10 17.30 2.65
CA TRP A 491 -8.51 17.35 3.00
C TRP A 491 -9.28 16.18 2.35
N PHE A 492 -9.06 15.92 1.06
CA PHE A 492 -9.70 14.80 0.38
C PHE A 492 -9.22 13.44 0.93
N LYS A 493 -7.92 13.31 1.21
CA LYS A 493 -7.35 12.08 1.81
C LYS A 493 -7.94 11.73 3.17
N ARG A 494 -8.47 12.71 3.88
CA ARG A 494 -9.12 12.49 5.18
C ARG A 494 -10.53 11.91 5.07
N LEU A 495 -11.15 11.97 3.91
CA LEU A 495 -12.54 11.55 3.73
C LEU A 495 -12.75 10.03 3.83
N ALA A 496 -11.75 9.21 3.56
CA ALA A 496 -11.84 7.76 3.64
C ALA A 496 -10.47 7.12 3.91
N ASP A 497 -10.46 5.80 4.11
CA ASP A 497 -9.20 5.04 4.21
C ASP A 497 -8.36 5.17 2.93
N THR A 498 -7.04 5.16 3.09
CA THR A 498 -6.08 5.33 1.99
C THR A 498 -6.21 4.24 0.91
N SER A 499 -6.72 3.06 1.25
CA SER A 499 -6.99 1.98 0.29
C SER A 499 -8.16 2.28 -0.66
N LEU A 500 -9.00 3.26 -0.33
CA LEU A 500 -10.17 3.68 -1.11
C LEU A 500 -9.93 4.96 -1.91
N ILE A 501 -8.79 5.62 -1.72
CA ILE A 501 -8.44 6.92 -2.32
C ILE A 501 -7.16 6.77 -3.13
N ALA A 502 -7.15 7.31 -4.34
CA ALA A 502 -5.92 7.53 -5.10
C ALA A 502 -5.66 9.01 -5.27
N ASP A 503 -4.45 9.47 -5.01
CA ASP A 503 -3.99 10.83 -5.21
C ASP A 503 -3.01 10.94 -6.38
N GLY A 504 -2.97 12.10 -7.01
CA GLY A 504 -2.02 12.42 -8.07
C GLY A 504 -2.09 11.52 -9.31
N VAL A 505 -3.26 10.98 -9.63
CA VAL A 505 -3.40 10.07 -10.77
C VAL A 505 -3.29 10.86 -12.07
N THR A 506 -2.20 10.62 -12.81
CA THR A 506 -2.05 11.08 -14.19
C THR A 506 -2.81 10.15 -15.12
N LEU A 507 -3.92 10.63 -15.68
CA LEU A 507 -4.82 9.82 -16.49
C LEU A 507 -4.39 9.86 -17.98
N ASP A 508 -3.78 8.79 -18.47
CA ASP A 508 -3.60 8.56 -19.91
C ASP A 508 -4.83 7.83 -20.48
N LEU A 509 -5.66 8.57 -21.20
CA LEU A 509 -6.90 8.03 -21.80
C LEU A 509 -6.65 7.10 -23.00
N LYS A 510 -5.41 6.96 -23.47
CA LYS A 510 -5.01 6.02 -24.53
C LYS A 510 -4.51 4.71 -23.92
N ASP A 511 -4.04 4.73 -22.67
CA ASP A 511 -3.58 3.57 -21.95
C ASP A 511 -4.71 2.96 -21.09
N LYS A 512 -4.98 1.68 -21.31
CA LYS A 512 -6.04 0.94 -20.62
C LYS A 512 -5.69 0.64 -19.17
N ASP A 513 -4.41 0.43 -18.89
CA ASP A 513 -3.94 0.13 -17.53
C ASP A 513 -4.00 1.39 -16.67
N SER A 514 -3.69 2.57 -17.24
CA SER A 514 -3.92 3.86 -16.60
C SER A 514 -5.40 4.09 -16.26
N GLN A 515 -6.31 3.78 -17.20
CA GLN A 515 -7.75 3.89 -16.96
C GLN A 515 -8.21 2.93 -15.84
N LEU A 516 -7.79 1.65 -15.89
CA LEU A 516 -8.15 0.66 -14.87
C LEU A 516 -7.61 1.06 -13.48
N ASN A 517 -6.39 1.57 -13.42
CA ASN A 517 -5.82 2.03 -12.17
C ASN A 517 -6.65 3.17 -11.56
N ALA A 518 -7.04 4.17 -12.37
CA ALA A 518 -7.94 5.23 -11.92
C ALA A 518 -9.32 4.72 -11.45
N LEU A 519 -9.84 3.65 -12.08
CA LEU A 519 -11.15 3.07 -11.75
C LEU A 519 -11.11 2.08 -10.59
N GLY A 520 -9.94 1.75 -10.09
CA GLY A 520 -9.73 0.82 -8.97
C GLY A 520 -9.94 1.44 -7.59
N PHE A 521 -10.27 2.72 -7.51
CA PHE A 521 -10.51 3.45 -6.25
C PHE A 521 -11.87 4.12 -6.24
N TRP A 522 -12.37 4.39 -5.04
CA TRP A 522 -13.63 5.08 -4.84
C TRP A 522 -13.53 6.58 -5.09
N LEU A 523 -12.53 7.24 -4.46
CA LEU A 523 -12.23 8.67 -4.62
C LEU A 523 -10.88 8.83 -5.34
N VAL A 524 -10.83 9.56 -6.43
CA VAL A 524 -9.63 9.68 -7.25
C VAL A 524 -9.29 11.14 -7.54
N GLU A 525 -8.08 11.55 -7.15
CA GLU A 525 -7.54 12.85 -7.53
C GLU A 525 -7.01 12.79 -8.96
N LEU A 526 -7.55 13.65 -9.81
CA LEU A 526 -6.97 13.92 -11.12
C LEU A 526 -5.79 14.86 -10.94
N GLY A 527 -4.57 14.31 -11.04
CA GLY A 527 -3.34 15.11 -11.00
C GLY A 527 -3.17 15.96 -12.25
N GLU A 528 -2.47 17.07 -12.10
CA GLU A 528 -2.04 17.96 -13.20
C GLU A 528 -3.16 18.47 -14.12
N LEU A 529 -4.32 18.82 -13.55
CA LEU A 529 -5.38 19.48 -14.31
C LEU A 529 -4.88 20.76 -15.01
N ASP A 530 -3.84 21.40 -14.49
CA ASP A 530 -3.25 22.65 -14.95
C ASP A 530 -2.31 22.44 -16.16
N ALA A 531 -1.56 21.33 -16.21
CA ALA A 531 -0.47 21.13 -17.15
C ALA A 531 -0.83 20.27 -18.37
N THR A 532 -1.87 19.44 -18.30
CA THR A 532 -2.10 18.32 -19.26
C THR A 532 -3.08 18.68 -20.37
N PHE A 533 -3.77 19.82 -20.33
CA PHE A 533 -4.90 20.07 -21.22
C PHE A 533 -4.52 20.72 -22.55
N ARG A 534 -3.93 19.94 -23.46
CA ARG A 534 -4.13 20.21 -24.89
C ARG A 534 -5.62 20.02 -25.20
N LYS A 535 -6.21 20.87 -26.06
CA LYS A 535 -7.66 20.88 -26.39
C LYS A 535 -8.26 19.49 -26.76
N THR A 536 -7.47 18.59 -27.33
CA THR A 536 -7.86 17.22 -27.68
C THR A 536 -8.06 16.33 -26.47
N ASP A 537 -7.27 16.53 -25.43
CA ASP A 537 -7.29 15.68 -24.23
C ASP A 537 -8.45 16.07 -23.29
N ILE A 538 -8.82 17.36 -23.27
CA ILE A 538 -10.00 17.86 -22.52
C ILE A 538 -11.31 17.21 -22.98
N ALA A 539 -11.52 17.08 -24.29
CA ALA A 539 -12.76 16.46 -24.79
C ALA A 539 -12.86 14.98 -24.42
N GLN A 540 -11.73 14.27 -24.44
CA GLN A 540 -11.67 12.87 -24.03
C GLN A 540 -11.87 12.73 -22.51
N LEU A 541 -11.27 13.58 -21.69
CA LEU A 541 -11.46 13.62 -20.25
C LEU A 541 -12.93 13.90 -19.89
N LYS A 542 -13.55 14.89 -20.53
CA LYS A 542 -14.98 15.21 -20.36
C LYS A 542 -15.88 14.01 -20.67
N SER A 543 -15.55 13.26 -21.72
CA SER A 543 -16.22 12.00 -22.04
C SER A 543 -15.95 10.92 -21.00
N PHE A 544 -14.71 10.78 -20.52
CA PHE A 544 -14.34 9.80 -19.53
C PHE A 544 -15.04 10.02 -18.18
N ILE A 545 -15.11 11.27 -17.68
CA ILE A 545 -15.75 11.61 -16.40
C ILE A 545 -17.23 11.19 -16.40
N THR A 546 -17.94 11.36 -17.54
CA THR A 546 -19.38 11.15 -17.60
C THR A 546 -19.83 9.74 -18.02
N ARG A 547 -18.90 8.80 -18.17
CA ARG A 547 -19.28 7.39 -18.43
C ARG A 547 -19.89 6.76 -17.19
N ASP A 548 -20.87 5.93 -17.37
CA ASP A 548 -21.49 5.08 -16.32
C ASP A 548 -20.81 3.72 -16.23
N LYS A 549 -20.18 3.28 -17.31
CA LYS A 549 -19.42 2.02 -17.40
C LYS A 549 -18.22 2.16 -18.32
N ASP A 550 -17.23 1.31 -18.08
CA ASP A 550 -16.03 1.20 -18.91
C ASP A 550 -15.90 -0.22 -19.46
N VAL A 551 -15.67 -0.35 -20.77
CA VAL A 551 -15.53 -1.64 -21.46
C VAL A 551 -14.06 -1.83 -21.79
N ILE A 552 -13.36 -2.60 -20.97
CA ILE A 552 -11.91 -2.75 -21.04
C ILE A 552 -11.55 -4.25 -21.13
N ARG A 553 -10.55 -4.56 -21.96
CA ARG A 553 -9.92 -5.88 -21.97
C ARG A 553 -8.62 -5.80 -21.19
N VAL A 554 -8.58 -6.44 -20.01
CA VAL A 554 -7.38 -6.59 -19.20
C VAL A 554 -6.34 -7.41 -19.94
N ALA A 555 -5.05 -7.17 -19.67
CA ALA A 555 -3.96 -7.96 -20.23
C ALA A 555 -4.20 -9.47 -20.00
N TYR A 556 -3.95 -10.27 -21.02
CA TYR A 556 -4.17 -11.74 -21.04
C TYR A 556 -5.63 -12.21 -20.93
N ALA A 557 -6.62 -11.36 -20.70
CA ALA A 557 -8.02 -11.75 -20.69
C ALA A 557 -8.51 -12.15 -22.11
N LYS A 558 -9.25 -13.25 -22.21
CA LYS A 558 -9.81 -13.72 -23.49
C LYS A 558 -10.96 -12.82 -23.98
N ARG A 559 -11.68 -12.16 -23.10
CA ARG A 559 -12.86 -11.33 -23.38
C ARG A 559 -12.73 -9.96 -22.76
N LYS A 560 -13.51 -8.97 -23.29
CA LYS A 560 -13.69 -7.66 -22.66
C LYS A 560 -14.59 -7.81 -21.44
N SER A 561 -14.33 -7.04 -20.39
CA SER A 561 -15.19 -6.91 -19.21
C SER A 561 -15.85 -5.52 -19.19
N GLU A 562 -17.08 -5.45 -18.70
CA GLU A 562 -17.78 -4.19 -18.45
C GLU A 562 -17.69 -3.88 -16.97
N TYR A 563 -17.04 -2.76 -16.64
CA TYR A 563 -16.88 -2.30 -15.27
C TYR A 563 -17.85 -1.16 -14.99
N ALA A 564 -18.76 -1.38 -14.06
CA ALA A 564 -19.65 -0.33 -13.55
C ALA A 564 -18.82 0.78 -12.87
N ARG A 565 -19.08 2.05 -13.20
CA ARG A 565 -18.38 3.20 -12.66
C ARG A 565 -18.79 3.44 -11.20
N ARG A 566 -17.85 3.20 -10.28
CA ARG A 566 -18.01 3.43 -8.83
C ARG A 566 -17.11 4.51 -8.29
N THR A 567 -16.32 5.10 -9.15
CA THR A 567 -15.32 6.13 -8.86
C THR A 567 -15.92 7.51 -9.05
N VAL A 568 -15.66 8.42 -8.12
CA VAL A 568 -15.86 9.86 -8.29
C VAL A 568 -14.52 10.57 -8.24
N PHE A 569 -14.47 11.70 -8.95
CA PHE A 569 -13.22 12.42 -9.15
C PHE A 569 -13.20 13.73 -8.35
N PHE A 570 -12.00 14.10 -7.91
CA PHE A 570 -11.69 15.40 -7.37
C PHE A 570 -10.36 15.91 -7.93
N ALA A 571 -10.03 17.17 -7.70
CA ALA A 571 -8.78 17.75 -8.15
C ALA A 571 -8.34 18.93 -7.28
N SER A 572 -7.04 19.15 -7.23
CA SER A 572 -6.40 20.28 -6.58
C SER A 572 -5.68 21.11 -7.64
N VAL A 573 -6.03 22.40 -7.77
CA VAL A 573 -5.51 23.32 -8.78
C VAL A 573 -4.90 24.54 -8.10
N ASN A 574 -3.75 25.02 -8.59
CA ASN A 574 -3.11 26.23 -8.09
C ASN A 574 -3.43 27.43 -8.97
N GLU A 575 -3.48 27.24 -10.29
CA GLU A 575 -3.74 28.30 -11.25
C GLU A 575 -5.18 28.78 -11.17
N GLN A 576 -5.39 30.09 -11.29
CA GLN A 576 -6.74 30.65 -11.28
C GLN A 576 -7.44 30.40 -12.61
N GLU A 577 -6.76 30.61 -13.72
CA GLU A 577 -7.31 30.49 -15.09
C GLU A 577 -6.99 29.12 -15.69
N PHE A 578 -7.54 28.05 -15.11
CA PHE A 578 -7.26 26.68 -15.55
C PHE A 578 -8.31 26.12 -16.55
N LEU A 579 -9.45 26.78 -16.74
CA LEU A 579 -10.51 26.33 -17.67
C LEU A 579 -10.28 26.89 -19.08
N HIS A 580 -9.45 26.21 -19.87
CA HIS A 580 -9.08 26.67 -21.23
C HIS A 580 -10.11 26.40 -22.33
N ASP A 581 -11.19 25.66 -22.07
CA ASP A 581 -12.24 25.38 -23.05
C ASP A 581 -13.56 25.97 -22.59
N SER A 582 -14.08 26.92 -23.33
CA SER A 582 -15.37 27.59 -23.05
C SER A 582 -16.59 26.68 -23.14
N THR A 583 -16.42 25.40 -23.58
CA THR A 583 -17.51 24.44 -23.71
C THR A 583 -17.35 23.29 -22.72
N GLY A 584 -18.43 23.01 -21.95
CA GLY A 584 -18.47 21.85 -21.06
C GLY A 584 -17.77 22.01 -19.70
N ASN A 585 -17.49 23.24 -19.28
CA ASN A 585 -16.93 23.56 -17.95
C ASN A 585 -17.87 23.13 -16.79
N ARG A 586 -19.14 22.82 -17.08
CA ARG A 586 -20.11 22.26 -16.13
C ARG A 586 -19.66 20.97 -15.44
N ARG A 587 -18.58 20.33 -15.90
CA ARG A 587 -18.00 19.13 -15.29
C ARG A 587 -16.97 19.45 -14.21
N PHE A 588 -16.53 20.68 -14.09
CA PHE A 588 -15.59 21.12 -13.07
C PHE A 588 -16.35 21.93 -12.02
N TRP A 589 -16.51 21.37 -10.85
CA TRP A 589 -17.27 21.94 -9.74
C TRP A 589 -16.28 22.67 -8.83
N THR A 590 -15.95 23.91 -9.19
CA THR A 590 -14.82 24.66 -8.64
C THR A 590 -15.21 25.45 -7.40
N ILE A 591 -14.41 25.29 -6.34
CA ILE A 591 -14.43 26.12 -5.13
C ILE A 591 -13.08 26.81 -5.02
N GLN A 592 -13.10 28.15 -4.92
CA GLN A 592 -11.90 28.95 -4.69
C GLN A 592 -11.63 29.03 -3.18
N CYS A 593 -10.54 28.39 -2.76
CA CYS A 593 -10.20 28.24 -1.34
C CYS A 593 -9.20 29.30 -0.89
N GLU A 594 -9.45 29.93 0.22
CA GLU A 594 -8.52 30.79 0.95
C GLU A 594 -7.76 30.00 2.01
N SER A 595 -8.47 29.20 2.79
CA SER A 595 -7.89 28.32 3.79
C SER A 595 -8.69 27.02 3.90
N ILE A 596 -8.03 25.95 4.37
CA ILE A 596 -8.63 24.64 4.54
C ILE A 596 -8.15 24.04 5.87
N ASP A 597 -9.09 23.74 6.76
CA ASP A 597 -8.80 22.92 7.93
C ASP A 597 -8.86 21.44 7.56
N TYR A 598 -7.73 20.91 7.08
CA TYR A 598 -7.58 19.49 6.80
C TYR A 598 -7.27 18.64 8.04
N THR A 599 -7.12 19.27 9.22
CA THR A 599 -6.83 18.59 10.50
C THR A 599 -8.08 18.31 11.33
N HIS A 600 -9.25 18.71 10.86
CA HIS A 600 -10.54 18.58 11.53
C HIS A 600 -10.79 17.17 12.11
N ASN A 601 -11.59 17.08 13.19
CA ASN A 601 -11.90 15.81 13.88
C ASN A 601 -13.32 15.28 13.57
N ILE A 602 -13.85 15.57 12.39
CA ILE A 602 -15.18 15.08 11.97
C ILE A 602 -15.12 13.56 11.83
N ASN A 603 -16.10 12.86 12.40
CA ASN A 603 -16.21 11.42 12.27
C ASN A 603 -16.66 11.06 10.84
N MET A 604 -15.73 10.57 10.02
CA MET A 604 -15.98 10.29 8.61
C MET A 604 -16.97 9.15 8.39
N GLN A 605 -16.96 8.10 9.22
CA GLN A 605 -17.94 7.03 9.09
C GLN A 605 -19.36 7.58 9.30
N GLN A 606 -19.58 8.45 10.29
CA GLN A 606 -20.87 9.07 10.55
C GLN A 606 -21.26 10.11 9.49
N LEU A 607 -20.29 10.85 8.93
CA LEU A 607 -20.52 11.72 7.78
C LEU A 607 -21.06 10.90 6.60
N TRP A 608 -20.40 9.79 6.25
CA TRP A 608 -20.86 8.96 5.14
C TRP A 608 -22.15 8.23 5.42
N ALA A 609 -22.43 7.88 6.68
CA ALA A 609 -23.74 7.34 7.09
C ALA A 609 -24.87 8.37 6.93
N GLU A 610 -24.60 9.67 7.24
CA GLU A 610 -25.52 10.78 6.93
C GLU A 610 -25.77 10.90 5.42
N VAL A 611 -24.70 10.89 4.61
CA VAL A 611 -24.84 10.98 3.14
C VAL A 611 -25.60 9.80 2.59
N LEU A 612 -25.40 8.59 3.11
CA LEU A 612 -26.18 7.41 2.74
C LEU A 612 -27.65 7.56 3.11
N HIS A 613 -27.96 8.12 4.27
CA HIS A 613 -29.33 8.41 4.67
C HIS A 613 -30.01 9.36 3.67
N LEU A 614 -29.34 10.45 3.30
CA LEU A 614 -29.84 11.39 2.29
C LEU A 614 -30.03 10.73 0.92
N TYR A 615 -29.06 9.91 0.49
CA TYR A 615 -29.17 9.17 -0.78
C TYR A 615 -30.38 8.21 -0.77
N LYS A 616 -30.58 7.46 0.32
CA LYS A 616 -31.75 6.57 0.48
C LYS A 616 -33.07 7.34 0.54
N ALA A 617 -33.07 8.57 1.06
CA ALA A 617 -34.23 9.47 1.06
C ALA A 617 -34.49 10.11 -0.33
N GLY A 618 -33.70 9.81 -1.35
CA GLY A 618 -33.89 10.30 -2.72
C GLY A 618 -33.17 11.61 -3.04
N GLU A 619 -32.21 12.05 -2.20
CA GLU A 619 -31.38 13.21 -2.50
C GLU A 619 -30.61 13.03 -3.82
N ARG A 620 -30.60 14.05 -4.67
CA ARG A 620 -30.03 14.00 -6.01
C ARG A 620 -28.50 14.14 -5.94
N TRP A 621 -27.79 13.36 -6.75
CA TRP A 621 -26.34 13.50 -6.96
C TRP A 621 -26.00 14.33 -8.19
N THR A 622 -27.02 14.72 -8.98
CA THR A 622 -26.87 15.56 -10.18
C THR A 622 -27.33 16.96 -9.87
N LEU A 623 -26.72 17.94 -10.53
CA LEU A 623 -27.13 19.34 -10.41
C LEU A 623 -28.51 19.55 -11.05
N SER A 624 -29.36 20.35 -10.40
CA SER A 624 -30.56 20.91 -11.00
C SER A 624 -30.21 21.97 -12.04
N HIS A 625 -31.18 22.47 -12.79
CA HIS A 625 -30.97 23.54 -13.77
C HIS A 625 -30.44 24.82 -13.10
N TYR A 626 -31.03 25.22 -11.99
CA TYR A 626 -30.59 26.36 -11.19
C TYR A 626 -29.16 26.20 -10.66
N GLU A 627 -28.83 25.07 -10.07
CA GLU A 627 -27.48 24.77 -9.56
C GLU A 627 -26.43 24.76 -10.70
N LEU A 628 -26.85 24.35 -11.90
CA LEU A 628 -25.98 24.38 -13.09
C LEU A 628 -25.74 25.82 -13.60
N GLU A 629 -26.72 26.69 -13.50
CA GLU A 629 -26.56 28.13 -13.80
C GLU A 629 -25.59 28.78 -12.81
N GLU A 630 -25.76 28.49 -11.51
CA GLU A 630 -24.83 28.97 -10.47
C GLU A 630 -23.40 28.46 -10.70
N LEU A 631 -23.22 27.18 -10.96
CA LEU A 631 -21.92 26.63 -11.34
C LEU A 631 -21.32 27.35 -12.55
N THR A 632 -22.14 27.61 -13.56
CA THR A 632 -21.67 28.31 -14.78
C THR A 632 -21.24 29.74 -14.45
N ARG A 633 -21.98 30.44 -13.57
CA ARG A 633 -21.64 31.78 -13.07
C ARG A 633 -20.31 31.78 -12.33
N MET A 634 -20.11 30.83 -11.42
CA MET A 634 -18.89 30.70 -10.62
C MET A 634 -17.67 30.33 -11.47
N ASN A 635 -17.84 29.43 -12.45
CA ASN A 635 -16.74 28.99 -13.30
C ASN A 635 -16.20 30.07 -14.25
N ARG A 636 -16.94 31.17 -14.50
CA ARG A 636 -16.46 32.27 -15.35
C ARG A 636 -15.17 32.89 -14.85
N SER A 637 -14.96 32.97 -13.54
CA SER A 637 -13.73 33.53 -12.96
C SER A 637 -12.50 32.63 -13.13
N PHE A 638 -12.70 31.39 -13.54
CA PHE A 638 -11.63 30.40 -13.77
C PHE A 638 -11.40 30.12 -15.27
N GLU A 639 -12.18 30.74 -16.14
CA GLU A 639 -11.98 30.59 -17.57
C GLU A 639 -10.76 31.36 -18.02
N ALA A 640 -9.81 30.70 -18.67
CA ALA A 640 -8.65 31.33 -19.23
C ALA A 640 -9.10 32.27 -20.36
N VAL A 641 -8.65 33.51 -20.28
CA VAL A 641 -8.90 34.50 -21.33
C VAL A 641 -8.08 34.13 -22.56
N ASP A 642 -8.76 33.93 -23.68
CA ASP A 642 -8.07 33.66 -24.94
C ASP A 642 -7.52 34.98 -25.50
N ASP A 643 -6.20 35.07 -25.70
CA ASP A 643 -5.51 36.28 -26.23
C ASP A 643 -6.21 36.89 -27.44
N VAL A 644 -6.79 36.06 -28.32
CA VAL A 644 -7.54 36.52 -29.49
C VAL A 644 -8.89 37.10 -29.11
N GLU A 645 -9.59 36.53 -28.13
CA GLU A 645 -10.85 37.06 -27.63
C GLU A 645 -10.61 38.39 -26.89
N ASP A 646 -9.57 38.47 -26.08
CA ASP A 646 -9.21 39.67 -25.34
C ASP A 646 -8.77 40.80 -26.31
N ALA A 647 -7.90 40.49 -27.27
CA ALA A 647 -7.51 41.43 -28.30
C ALA A 647 -8.72 41.93 -29.12
N LEU A 648 -9.68 41.04 -29.44
CA LEU A 648 -10.91 41.44 -30.12
C LEU A 648 -11.75 42.40 -29.26
N LYS A 649 -11.88 42.14 -27.96
CA LYS A 649 -12.63 43.02 -27.04
C LYS A 649 -11.95 44.37 -26.85
N THR A 650 -10.63 44.36 -26.74
CA THR A 650 -9.85 45.57 -26.47
C THR A 650 -9.72 46.48 -27.72
N LEU A 651 -9.45 45.89 -28.89
CA LEU A 651 -9.17 46.64 -30.09
C LEU A 651 -10.41 47.17 -30.80
N PHE A 652 -11.59 46.58 -30.61
CA PHE A 652 -12.81 46.96 -31.32
C PHE A 652 -13.88 47.52 -30.37
N SER A 653 -14.66 48.53 -30.88
CA SER A 653 -15.70 49.24 -30.09
C SER A 653 -17.03 48.49 -30.12
N TRP A 654 -17.16 47.39 -29.38
CA TRP A 654 -18.34 46.53 -29.39
C TRP A 654 -19.63 47.20 -28.89
N GLU A 655 -19.52 48.34 -28.20
CA GLU A 655 -20.63 49.17 -27.74
C GLU A 655 -21.22 50.04 -28.84
N SER A 656 -20.52 50.16 -30.01
CA SER A 656 -20.96 51.03 -31.12
C SER A 656 -22.23 50.49 -31.75
N PRO A 657 -23.10 51.39 -32.34
CA PRO A 657 -24.31 50.97 -33.04
C PRO A 657 -24.02 49.96 -34.15
N ILE A 658 -24.81 48.92 -34.27
CA ILE A 658 -24.61 47.84 -35.24
C ILE A 658 -24.61 48.36 -36.70
N SER A 659 -25.29 49.48 -36.96
CA SER A 659 -25.30 50.14 -38.25
C SER A 659 -23.91 50.62 -38.71
N THR A 660 -22.97 50.81 -37.79
CA THR A 660 -21.61 51.28 -38.08
C THR A 660 -20.61 50.12 -38.26
N TRP A 661 -21.06 48.88 -38.08
CA TRP A 661 -20.18 47.71 -38.14
C TRP A 661 -19.80 47.36 -39.57
N ARG A 662 -18.52 46.95 -39.74
CA ARG A 662 -17.97 46.52 -41.03
C ARG A 662 -18.16 45.04 -41.24
N LYS A 663 -18.16 44.59 -42.48
CA LYS A 663 -18.23 43.19 -42.87
C LYS A 663 -16.86 42.76 -43.39
N LEU A 664 -16.14 41.95 -42.61
CA LEU A 664 -14.78 41.54 -42.92
C LEU A 664 -14.66 40.03 -42.82
N THR A 665 -13.71 39.43 -43.54
CA THR A 665 -13.31 38.04 -43.37
C THR A 665 -12.48 37.89 -42.10
N ALA A 666 -12.41 36.67 -41.58
CA ALA A 666 -11.57 36.40 -40.42
C ALA A 666 -10.09 36.70 -40.64
N THR A 667 -9.60 36.57 -41.87
CA THR A 667 -8.22 36.90 -42.25
C THR A 667 -7.96 38.42 -42.22
N GLU A 668 -8.91 39.21 -42.72
CA GLU A 668 -8.82 40.69 -42.65
C GLU A 668 -8.89 41.20 -41.22
N ILE A 669 -9.71 40.59 -40.39
CA ILE A 669 -9.77 40.89 -38.93
C ILE A 669 -8.43 40.59 -38.28
N GLY A 670 -7.81 39.44 -38.57
CA GLY A 670 -6.49 39.08 -38.05
C GLY A 670 -5.41 40.07 -38.43
N ALA A 671 -5.42 40.58 -39.69
CA ALA A 671 -4.50 41.60 -40.12
C ALA A 671 -4.70 42.94 -39.38
N LEU A 672 -5.95 43.34 -39.12
CA LEU A 672 -6.26 44.53 -38.31
C LEU A 672 -5.81 44.44 -36.85
N MET A 673 -5.72 43.23 -36.32
CA MET A 673 -5.25 42.95 -34.95
C MET A 673 -3.71 43.00 -34.83
N GLY A 674 -2.98 43.21 -35.96
CA GLY A 674 -1.52 43.35 -35.97
C GLY A 674 -0.75 42.02 -35.71
N TYR A 675 -1.40 40.88 -35.83
CA TYR A 675 -0.71 39.62 -35.68
C TYR A 675 0.14 39.29 -36.91
N SER A 676 1.46 39.24 -36.73
CA SER A 676 2.41 38.85 -37.77
C SER A 676 2.57 37.34 -37.96
N GLY A 677 1.86 36.54 -37.16
CA GLY A 677 1.87 35.07 -37.20
C GLY A 677 0.55 34.47 -37.68
N TYR A 678 0.58 33.15 -37.99
CA TYR A 678 -0.60 32.41 -38.42
C TYR A 678 -1.58 32.21 -37.27
N ILE A 679 -2.63 33.03 -37.19
CA ILE A 679 -3.80 32.75 -36.36
C ILE A 679 -4.82 32.02 -37.24
N PRO A 680 -5.30 30.83 -36.87
CA PRO A 680 -6.31 30.14 -37.63
C PRO A 680 -7.56 31.01 -37.79
N ALA A 681 -7.93 31.33 -39.03
CA ALA A 681 -9.13 32.13 -39.34
C ALA A 681 -10.41 31.58 -38.70
N MET A 682 -10.44 30.29 -38.42
CA MET A 682 -11.50 29.65 -37.65
C MET A 682 -11.59 30.15 -36.19
N LYS A 683 -10.45 30.44 -35.52
CA LYS A 683 -10.42 30.94 -34.14
C LYS A 683 -11.02 32.34 -34.05
N ILE A 684 -10.56 33.24 -34.92
CA ILE A 684 -11.13 34.61 -35.06
C ILE A 684 -12.62 34.54 -35.38
N SER A 685 -13.01 33.73 -36.37
CA SER A 685 -14.41 33.57 -36.75
C SER A 685 -15.30 33.09 -35.60
N ARG A 686 -14.78 32.21 -34.75
CA ARG A 686 -15.50 31.70 -33.54
C ARG A 686 -15.76 32.83 -32.53
N PHE A 687 -14.74 33.60 -32.18
CA PHE A 687 -14.87 34.66 -31.19
C PHE A 687 -15.68 35.86 -31.68
N VAL A 688 -15.46 36.28 -32.94
CA VAL A 688 -16.29 37.34 -33.50
C VAL A 688 -17.77 36.97 -33.53
N LYS A 689 -18.12 35.70 -33.81
CA LYS A 689 -19.50 35.22 -33.73
C LYS A 689 -20.05 35.29 -32.30
N LYS A 690 -19.26 34.92 -31.31
CA LYS A 690 -19.64 35.02 -29.89
C LYS A 690 -19.93 36.45 -29.50
N LEU A 691 -19.11 37.41 -29.94
CA LEU A 691 -19.23 38.82 -29.59
C LEU A 691 -20.32 39.55 -30.41
N ASN A 692 -20.57 39.15 -31.66
CA ASN A 692 -21.53 39.82 -32.54
C ASN A 692 -22.93 39.18 -32.59
N GLY A 693 -23.23 38.24 -31.67
CA GLY A 693 -24.51 37.54 -31.66
C GLY A 693 -24.76 36.65 -32.88
N ASN A 694 -23.69 36.05 -33.44
CA ASN A 694 -23.70 35.14 -34.59
C ASN A 694 -24.12 35.81 -35.96
N LYS A 695 -23.92 37.12 -36.06
CA LYS A 695 -24.23 37.87 -37.31
C LYS A 695 -23.19 37.58 -38.40
N ILE A 696 -23.60 36.77 -39.37
CA ILE A 696 -22.77 36.31 -40.47
C ILE A 696 -23.49 36.59 -41.80
N GLN A 697 -22.74 37.05 -42.81
CA GLN A 697 -23.21 37.09 -44.17
C GLN A 697 -22.34 36.20 -45.06
N ARG A 698 -22.94 35.45 -45.96
CA ARG A 698 -22.24 34.71 -47.01
C ARG A 698 -22.41 35.42 -48.33
N THR A 699 -21.32 35.67 -49.07
CA THR A 699 -21.32 36.27 -50.36
C THR A 699 -20.40 35.42 -51.26
N GLY A 700 -20.96 34.61 -52.13
CA GLY A 700 -20.20 33.66 -52.95
C GLY A 700 -19.42 32.67 -52.05
N SER A 701 -18.12 32.54 -52.30
CA SER A 701 -17.20 31.68 -51.54
C SER A 701 -16.71 32.30 -50.23
N LYS A 702 -17.01 33.58 -49.94
CA LYS A 702 -16.49 34.31 -48.79
C LYS A 702 -17.50 34.34 -47.64
N ARG A 703 -17.00 34.13 -46.42
CA ARG A 703 -17.75 34.25 -45.17
C ARG A 703 -17.36 35.55 -44.50
N LEU A 704 -18.31 36.49 -44.43
CA LEU A 704 -18.10 37.79 -43.81
C LEU A 704 -18.68 37.83 -42.40
N LEU A 705 -17.92 38.39 -41.47
CA LEU A 705 -18.25 38.57 -40.07
C LEU A 705 -18.53 40.05 -39.83
N SER A 706 -19.62 40.38 -39.18
CA SER A 706 -19.92 41.77 -38.77
C SER A 706 -19.06 42.11 -37.53
N ILE A 707 -18.26 43.17 -37.64
CA ILE A 707 -17.34 43.61 -36.60
C ILE A 707 -17.39 45.15 -36.48
N PRO A 708 -17.33 45.71 -35.24
CA PRO A 708 -17.28 47.16 -35.08
C PRO A 708 -15.97 47.78 -35.60
N GLN A 709 -15.87 49.07 -35.56
CA GLN A 709 -14.63 49.79 -35.89
C GLN A 709 -13.58 49.60 -34.77
N LEU A 710 -12.30 49.74 -35.15
CA LEU A 710 -11.22 49.83 -34.20
C LEU A 710 -11.47 50.98 -33.24
N ARG A 711 -11.15 50.82 -31.99
CA ARG A 711 -11.13 51.91 -31.01
C ARG A 711 -10.07 52.93 -31.49
N SER A 712 -10.45 54.19 -31.59
CA SER A 712 -9.48 55.27 -31.74
C SER A 712 -8.57 55.30 -30.51
N LYS A 713 -7.24 55.30 -30.71
CA LYS A 713 -6.26 55.43 -29.65
C LYS A 713 -6.47 56.70 -28.85
#